data_434e90e80d3eb90cad9a798d1f0e2aee
#
_entry.id   434e90e80d3eb90cad9a798d1f0e2aee
#
_cell.length_a   1.000
_cell.length_b   1.000
_cell.length_c   1.000
_cell.angle_alpha   90.00
_cell.angle_beta   90.00
_cell.angle_gamma   90.00
#
_symmetry.space_group_name_H-M   'P 1'
#
loop_
_entity.id
_entity.type
_entity.pdbx_description
1 polymer ?
#
loop_
_entity_poly.entity_id
_entity_poly.type
_entity_poly.pdbx_seq_one_letter_code
_entity_poly.pdbx_strand_id
1 'polypeptide(L)'
;MFKTKTLNQSAKPKERYLQVFLIAAVTAALFFLPFIIMDKGLFLFYGDYNVQQIPFYKLAHEAVRSGNIFWSQYTDLGANFIGSYSFYLLGSPFFWLTIPFPTAWVPYLMAPLVVLKFSCSAVTAYAFIRRFVKTSNMALLGGLIYSFCGFNIYNIFFNHFQEAVVFFPLLLVALEEFVINRRRGVFALTVCLCAVVNYFFFFGEVIFLFIYFFVRCLDKDFTIDLKSFLLLALESVLGLLCAMFLLLPSALAITGNGRLDDMLAGWNFLLYGDVQRYPLILESFFLPPDIPARPNFFPDPNAKWSSVAGYLPMFSFAGVIAFLKSKKAHWASRVTKICIVMAFIPGLNSIFTMFNYSYYARWFFMPLLIMALMTVMALEGRKCNFLDGMKWTAVIIGVFSLIGIIPSSWQQNEEAKNVPAKETALIYLGIFLVFISIAILLYTISSLKARNEKVKQNLPIFTLATAVAGITGMIPLAAYSESIPKVGNFLPPFPERFWAYIVIGVIGLAIAAYVISLPRKKERFMRAAAFGICFVTVAYAVVFIAFGKSHSYTYYDVVTQGLEGRETIQLPDDEFYRVDVYDGMDNYPMFWKMPTIQAFHSIVPASVLEFYPSIGVERGVGSRPELKFYGLRGLTSVKYLLTDNTSTEPYIPGFEKIDNQTGFDIYENKNFIPMGFTYDQYITQTTFDDTTKEERDRLLLEGILLSEEQIEKYGQYFTELSYGDVPYFSDDELAEVCKARNQETCTDFTTDNKGFSAVITPAKDNLVFFSVPYDEGWTATVNGKPVEIEKVNVGFMAVPVEGGKENVIRFHYMTPGLKIGIAVSAGAFLLLLVYYLMIRYLRKKNPEKYGVRKYAHLRFTDTTEEIKAERAYTYSVLNTCQTLSAAIPEEILKQQADMPENSHSAEPSEQTDDTLGENENIKENDNTSPDKEEEKTEE
;
A
#
# COMPACT_ATOMS: atom_id res chain seq x y z
N MET A 1 -34.56 -44.34 -37.94
CA MET A 1 -33.67 -44.85 -36.84
C MET A 1 -32.68 -43.73 -36.41
N PHE A 2 -33.19 -42.72 -35.71
CA PHE A 2 -32.38 -41.61 -35.19
C PHE A 2 -32.06 -41.91 -33.73
N LYS A 3 -30.81 -42.20 -33.47
CA LYS A 3 -30.30 -42.36 -32.11
C LYS A 3 -30.41 -40.97 -31.39
N THR A 4 -31.30 -40.87 -30.43
CA THR A 4 -31.33 -39.82 -29.41
C THR A 4 -29.99 -39.86 -28.66
N LYS A 5 -29.08 -38.92 -28.97
CA LYS A 5 -27.97 -38.64 -28.10
C LYS A 5 -28.55 -38.08 -26.80
N THR A 6 -28.49 -38.86 -25.74
CA THR A 6 -28.68 -38.40 -24.39
C THR A 6 -27.82 -37.16 -24.17
N LEU A 7 -28.46 -36.02 -23.92
CA LEU A 7 -27.79 -34.77 -23.55
C LEU A 7 -26.98 -35.03 -22.24
N ASN A 8 -25.71 -35.20 -22.44
CA ASN A 8 -24.77 -35.33 -21.35
C ASN A 8 -24.82 -34.09 -20.42
N GLN A 9 -24.77 -34.39 -19.13
CA GLN A 9 -24.64 -33.51 -18.01
C GLN A 9 -23.96 -32.19 -18.37
N SER A 10 -24.55 -31.07 -17.94
CA SER A 10 -24.07 -29.69 -18.11
C SER A 10 -22.55 -29.62 -17.99
N ALA A 11 -21.88 -29.31 -19.09
CA ALA A 11 -20.45 -29.10 -19.09
C ALA A 11 -20.13 -28.02 -18.04
N LYS A 12 -19.24 -28.34 -17.10
CA LYS A 12 -18.79 -27.35 -16.10
C LYS A 12 -18.30 -26.09 -16.84
N PRO A 13 -18.69 -24.88 -16.39
CA PRO A 13 -18.21 -23.66 -17.00
C PRO A 13 -16.69 -23.65 -17.00
N LYS A 14 -16.09 -23.28 -18.13
CA LYS A 14 -14.65 -23.26 -18.30
C LYS A 14 -14.07 -22.11 -17.47
N GLU A 15 -13.38 -22.43 -16.38
CA GLU A 15 -12.67 -21.44 -15.58
C GLU A 15 -11.42 -20.92 -16.31
N ARG A 16 -11.03 -19.66 -16.05
CA ARG A 16 -10.00 -18.93 -16.79
C ARG A 16 -8.85 -18.45 -15.94
N TYR A 17 -8.54 -19.11 -14.83
CA TYR A 17 -7.48 -18.74 -13.91
C TYR A 17 -6.12 -18.54 -14.60
N LEU A 18 -5.67 -19.53 -15.38
CA LEU A 18 -4.40 -19.43 -16.10
C LEU A 18 -4.43 -18.30 -17.14
N GLN A 19 -5.57 -18.09 -17.82
CA GLN A 19 -5.67 -17.06 -18.84
C GLN A 19 -5.56 -15.65 -18.22
N VAL A 20 -6.23 -15.39 -17.10
CA VAL A 20 -6.13 -14.09 -16.41
C VAL A 20 -4.74 -13.86 -15.86
N PHE A 21 -4.09 -14.89 -15.33
CA PHE A 21 -2.71 -14.84 -14.88
C PHE A 21 -1.75 -14.42 -16.01
N LEU A 22 -1.81 -15.12 -17.14
CA LEU A 22 -0.93 -14.86 -18.27
C LEU A 22 -1.16 -13.47 -18.91
N ILE A 23 -2.43 -13.05 -19.06
CA ILE A 23 -2.72 -11.70 -19.57
C ILE A 23 -2.16 -10.64 -18.62
N ALA A 24 -2.35 -10.80 -17.31
CA ALA A 24 -1.81 -9.88 -16.32
C ALA A 24 -0.28 -9.88 -16.31
N ALA A 25 0.36 -11.05 -16.38
CA ALA A 25 1.81 -11.17 -16.44
C ALA A 25 2.41 -10.46 -17.66
N VAL A 26 1.84 -10.69 -18.85
CA VAL A 26 2.30 -10.03 -20.08
C VAL A 26 2.07 -8.52 -20.00
N THR A 27 0.92 -8.08 -19.51
CA THR A 27 0.61 -6.64 -19.38
C THR A 27 1.59 -5.95 -18.42
N ALA A 28 1.84 -6.55 -17.25
CA ALA A 28 2.80 -6.01 -16.29
C ALA A 28 4.23 -6.01 -16.86
N ALA A 29 4.66 -7.10 -17.51
CA ALA A 29 5.96 -7.17 -18.15
C ALA A 29 6.14 -6.07 -19.22
N LEU A 30 5.11 -5.77 -20.00
CA LEU A 30 5.19 -4.75 -21.07
C LEU A 30 5.47 -3.34 -20.53
N PHE A 31 4.96 -2.95 -19.38
CA PHE A 31 5.25 -1.63 -18.84
C PHE A 31 6.52 -1.57 -17.97
N PHE A 32 7.01 -2.69 -17.43
CA PHE A 32 8.29 -2.73 -16.72
C PHE A 32 9.49 -2.91 -17.66
N LEU A 33 9.33 -3.67 -18.74
CA LEU A 33 10.43 -4.07 -19.62
C LEU A 33 11.27 -2.91 -20.17
N PRO A 34 10.70 -1.77 -20.65
CA PRO A 34 11.50 -0.65 -21.11
C PRO A 34 12.48 -0.14 -20.05
N PHE A 35 12.01 -0.03 -18.82
CA PHE A 35 12.81 0.48 -17.69
C PHE A 35 13.83 -0.54 -17.19
N ILE A 36 13.49 -1.83 -17.18
CA ILE A 36 14.44 -2.90 -16.88
C ILE A 36 15.61 -2.91 -17.89
N ILE A 37 15.31 -2.66 -19.17
CA ILE A 37 16.36 -2.54 -20.21
C ILE A 37 17.23 -1.31 -19.96
N MET A 38 16.62 -0.15 -19.63
CA MET A 38 17.35 1.07 -19.29
C MET A 38 18.28 0.91 -18.10
N ASP A 39 17.82 0.19 -17.08
CA ASP A 39 18.56 -0.06 -15.82
C ASP A 39 19.42 -1.34 -15.90
N LYS A 40 19.79 -1.80 -17.11
CA LYS A 40 20.70 -2.93 -17.36
C LYS A 40 20.30 -4.23 -16.65
N GLY A 41 19.00 -4.53 -16.59
CA GLY A 41 18.42 -5.73 -15.98
C GLY A 41 17.84 -5.52 -14.59
N LEU A 42 18.09 -4.38 -13.96
CA LEU A 42 17.48 -3.95 -12.71
C LEU A 42 16.17 -3.18 -12.99
N PHE A 43 15.44 -2.86 -11.94
CA PHE A 43 14.40 -1.85 -11.98
C PHE A 43 14.66 -0.88 -10.83
N LEU A 44 15.06 0.33 -11.18
CA LEU A 44 15.28 1.42 -10.25
C LEU A 44 14.10 2.37 -10.31
N PHE A 45 13.63 2.80 -9.16
CA PHE A 45 12.47 3.66 -9.09
C PHE A 45 12.56 4.66 -7.94
N TYR A 46 11.76 5.67 -7.99
CA TYR A 46 11.68 6.78 -7.08
C TYR A 46 11.51 6.38 -5.61
N GLY A 47 12.13 7.14 -4.70
CA GLY A 47 11.92 7.12 -3.25
C GLY A 47 12.13 5.76 -2.59
N ASP A 48 11.17 5.33 -1.77
CA ASP A 48 11.25 4.11 -0.94
C ASP A 48 11.63 2.84 -1.71
N TYR A 49 11.39 2.79 -3.02
CA TYR A 49 11.80 1.65 -3.81
C TYR A 49 13.31 1.46 -3.81
N ASN A 50 14.06 2.54 -4.10
CA ASN A 50 15.53 2.49 -4.10
C ASN A 50 16.09 2.47 -2.68
N VAL A 51 15.61 3.36 -1.80
CA VAL A 51 16.23 3.59 -0.50
C VAL A 51 15.83 2.59 0.59
N GLN A 52 14.69 1.88 0.41
CA GLN A 52 14.21 0.88 1.37
C GLN A 52 14.07 -0.51 0.74
N GLN A 53 13.29 -0.64 -0.35
CA GLN A 53 12.92 -1.97 -0.83
C GLN A 53 14.14 -2.79 -1.28
N ILE A 54 15.08 -2.17 -2.01
CA ILE A 54 16.29 -2.87 -2.49
C ILE A 54 17.22 -3.26 -1.32
N PRO A 55 17.65 -2.33 -0.44
CA PRO A 55 18.56 -2.71 0.66
C PRO A 55 17.90 -3.65 1.67
N PHE A 56 16.59 -3.46 1.98
CA PHE A 56 15.89 -4.33 2.91
C PHE A 56 15.79 -5.78 2.42
N TYR A 57 15.46 -5.97 1.13
CA TYR A 57 15.43 -7.31 0.53
C TYR A 57 16.81 -7.96 0.54
N LYS A 58 17.87 -7.22 0.18
CA LYS A 58 19.24 -7.73 0.17
C LYS A 58 19.72 -8.11 1.57
N LEU A 59 19.56 -7.19 2.53
CA LEU A 59 19.98 -7.39 3.92
C LEU A 59 19.22 -8.55 4.58
N ALA A 60 17.89 -8.56 4.46
CA ALA A 60 17.09 -9.61 5.06
C ALA A 60 17.30 -10.99 4.41
N HIS A 61 17.49 -11.03 3.09
CA HIS A 61 17.83 -12.27 2.39
C HIS A 61 19.14 -12.87 2.92
N GLU A 62 20.17 -12.05 3.08
CA GLU A 62 21.46 -12.46 3.64
C GLU A 62 21.34 -12.91 5.09
N ALA A 63 20.59 -12.14 5.92
CA ALA A 63 20.34 -12.47 7.31
C ALA A 63 19.61 -13.81 7.48
N VAL A 64 18.58 -14.08 6.68
CA VAL A 64 17.84 -15.35 6.71
C VAL A 64 18.75 -16.52 6.28
N ARG A 65 19.56 -16.36 5.24
CA ARG A 65 20.45 -17.43 4.76
C ARG A 65 21.60 -17.74 5.71
N SER A 66 22.12 -16.74 6.42
CA SER A 66 23.19 -16.92 7.42
C SER A 66 22.67 -17.33 8.80
N GLY A 67 21.34 -17.27 9.03
CA GLY A 67 20.71 -17.50 10.35
C GLY A 67 20.83 -16.31 11.30
N ASN A 68 21.24 -15.15 10.83
CA ASN A 68 21.43 -13.92 11.62
C ASN A 68 20.12 -13.12 11.73
N ILE A 69 19.08 -13.73 12.34
CA ILE A 69 17.69 -13.26 12.32
C ILE A 69 17.22 -12.63 13.64
N PHE A 70 18.10 -12.36 14.59
CA PHE A 70 17.68 -11.82 15.88
C PHE A 70 17.97 -10.32 16.03
N TRP A 71 19.24 -9.93 15.96
CA TRP A 71 19.66 -8.54 16.04
C TRP A 71 20.40 -8.08 14.79
N SER A 72 20.03 -6.94 14.23
CA SER A 72 20.71 -6.32 13.09
C SER A 72 21.51 -5.12 13.54
N GLN A 73 22.83 -5.17 13.44
CA GLN A 73 23.71 -4.03 13.69
C GLN A 73 23.78 -3.05 12.51
N TYR A 74 23.15 -3.39 11.39
CA TYR A 74 23.16 -2.60 10.14
C TYR A 74 21.91 -1.74 9.97
N THR A 75 21.07 -1.66 10.98
CA THR A 75 19.81 -0.91 10.98
C THR A 75 19.86 0.12 12.11
N ASP A 76 20.06 1.38 11.77
CA ASP A 76 20.29 2.45 12.75
C ASP A 76 21.44 2.07 13.74
N LEU A 77 21.37 2.47 14.98
CA LEU A 77 22.30 2.08 16.04
C LEU A 77 22.30 0.58 16.37
N GLY A 78 21.40 -0.16 15.77
CA GLY A 78 21.10 -1.56 15.99
C GLY A 78 19.60 -1.77 16.26
N ALA A 79 19.03 -2.85 15.74
CA ALA A 79 17.60 -3.09 15.83
C ALA A 79 17.22 -4.58 15.90
N ASN A 80 16.08 -4.85 16.54
CA ASN A 80 15.40 -6.15 16.48
C ASN A 80 15.04 -6.50 15.03
N PHE A 81 15.70 -7.49 14.46
CA PHE A 81 15.54 -7.86 13.05
C PHE A 81 14.10 -8.28 12.71
N ILE A 82 13.49 -9.17 13.52
CA ILE A 82 12.12 -9.64 13.26
C ILE A 82 11.13 -8.47 13.39
N GLY A 83 11.24 -7.67 14.45
CA GLY A 83 10.39 -6.51 14.66
C GLY A 83 10.48 -5.51 13.51
N SER A 84 11.70 -5.16 13.11
CA SER A 84 11.95 -4.15 12.07
C SER A 84 11.53 -4.60 10.68
N TYR A 85 11.75 -5.87 10.30
CA TYR A 85 11.54 -6.31 8.92
C TYR A 85 10.25 -7.10 8.69
N SER A 86 9.48 -7.45 9.73
CA SER A 86 8.19 -8.14 9.59
C SER A 86 7.15 -7.35 8.79
N PHE A 87 7.09 -6.04 9.00
CA PHE A 87 6.20 -5.15 8.26
C PHE A 87 6.49 -5.13 6.76
N TYR A 88 7.77 -5.20 6.38
CA TYR A 88 8.21 -5.00 5.00
C TYR A 88 8.24 -6.29 4.18
N LEU A 89 8.70 -7.44 4.76
CA LEU A 89 9.01 -8.59 3.93
C LEU A 89 9.01 -9.97 4.60
N LEU A 90 9.23 -10.10 5.93
CA LEU A 90 9.37 -11.43 6.54
C LEU A 90 8.11 -12.29 6.47
N GLY A 91 6.92 -11.67 6.46
CA GLY A 91 5.64 -12.35 6.24
C GLY A 91 5.31 -12.61 4.77
N SER A 92 6.11 -12.09 3.83
CA SER A 92 5.84 -12.12 2.40
C SER A 92 6.16 -13.47 1.75
N PRO A 93 5.18 -14.19 1.16
CA PRO A 93 5.48 -15.37 0.35
C PRO A 93 6.39 -15.05 -0.85
N PHE A 94 6.34 -13.84 -1.38
CA PHE A 94 7.16 -13.42 -2.52
C PHE A 94 8.62 -13.21 -2.13
N PHE A 95 8.88 -12.67 -0.93
CA PHE A 95 10.24 -12.60 -0.39
C PHE A 95 10.84 -14.01 -0.23
N TRP A 96 10.08 -14.96 0.33
CA TRP A 96 10.56 -16.33 0.53
C TRP A 96 10.88 -17.06 -0.78
N LEU A 97 10.29 -16.65 -1.92
CA LEU A 97 10.67 -17.17 -3.24
C LEU A 97 12.08 -16.74 -3.65
N THR A 98 12.68 -15.71 -3.05
CA THR A 98 14.06 -15.29 -3.36
C THR A 98 15.12 -16.14 -2.67
N ILE A 99 14.81 -16.74 -1.53
CA ILE A 99 15.80 -17.45 -0.67
C ILE A 99 16.60 -18.54 -1.37
N PRO A 100 16.07 -19.32 -2.33
CA PRO A 100 16.86 -20.32 -3.07
C PRO A 100 17.94 -19.71 -3.98
N PHE A 101 17.87 -18.40 -4.29
CA PHE A 101 18.79 -17.74 -5.20
C PHE A 101 19.98 -17.11 -4.45
N PRO A 102 21.12 -16.85 -5.14
CA PRO A 102 22.22 -16.07 -4.55
C PRO A 102 21.79 -14.64 -4.18
N THR A 103 22.36 -14.09 -3.10
CA THR A 103 22.02 -12.72 -2.64
C THR A 103 22.27 -11.65 -3.70
N ALA A 104 23.29 -11.81 -4.53
CA ALA A 104 23.59 -10.90 -5.64
C ALA A 104 22.46 -10.82 -6.69
N TRP A 105 21.60 -11.84 -6.78
CA TRP A 105 20.48 -11.86 -7.73
C TRP A 105 19.23 -11.14 -7.20
N VAL A 106 19.16 -10.88 -5.90
CA VAL A 106 17.95 -10.32 -5.25
C VAL A 106 17.48 -9.02 -5.91
N PRO A 107 18.33 -8.02 -6.20
CA PRO A 107 17.90 -6.79 -6.87
C PRO A 107 17.28 -7.03 -8.26
N TYR A 108 17.78 -8.03 -9.00
CA TYR A 108 17.25 -8.41 -10.32
C TYR A 108 15.92 -9.17 -10.24
N LEU A 109 15.67 -9.88 -9.12
CA LEU A 109 14.41 -10.61 -8.91
C LEU A 109 13.25 -9.69 -8.51
N MET A 110 13.50 -8.48 -8.04
CA MET A 110 12.46 -7.60 -7.50
C MET A 110 11.41 -7.24 -8.55
N ALA A 111 11.78 -6.84 -9.76
CA ALA A 111 10.82 -6.52 -10.82
C ALA A 111 10.00 -7.75 -11.29
N PRO A 112 10.59 -8.93 -11.54
CA PRO A 112 9.84 -10.17 -11.75
C PRO A 112 8.84 -10.50 -10.63
N LEU A 113 9.20 -10.26 -9.36
CA LEU A 113 8.29 -10.47 -8.23
C LEU A 113 7.11 -9.49 -8.25
N VAL A 114 7.33 -8.23 -8.63
CA VAL A 114 6.24 -7.25 -8.80
C VAL A 114 5.30 -7.68 -9.93
N VAL A 115 5.83 -8.13 -11.08
CA VAL A 115 5.02 -8.72 -12.17
C VAL A 115 4.20 -9.91 -11.67
N LEU A 116 4.80 -10.77 -10.83
CA LEU A 116 4.10 -11.91 -10.23
C LEU A 116 2.99 -11.44 -9.26
N LYS A 117 3.20 -10.40 -8.47
CA LYS A 117 2.19 -9.81 -7.58
C LYS A 117 0.97 -9.30 -8.38
N PHE A 118 1.19 -8.56 -9.47
CA PHE A 118 0.09 -8.16 -10.37
C PHE A 118 -0.68 -9.35 -10.91
N SER A 119 0.02 -10.39 -11.34
CA SER A 119 -0.60 -11.60 -11.90
C SER A 119 -1.44 -12.34 -10.87
N CYS A 120 -0.91 -12.51 -9.66
CA CYS A 120 -1.61 -13.14 -8.54
C CYS A 120 -2.83 -12.31 -8.09
N SER A 121 -2.71 -10.98 -8.03
CA SER A 121 -3.82 -10.08 -7.72
C SER A 121 -4.98 -10.24 -8.72
N ALA A 122 -4.68 -10.35 -10.01
CA ALA A 122 -5.71 -10.59 -11.03
C ALA A 122 -6.43 -11.93 -10.82
N VAL A 123 -5.71 -12.98 -10.42
CA VAL A 123 -6.26 -14.32 -10.15
C VAL A 123 -7.14 -14.33 -8.92
N THR A 124 -6.71 -13.72 -7.82
CA THR A 124 -7.48 -13.70 -6.57
C THR A 124 -8.75 -12.85 -6.69
N ALA A 125 -8.65 -11.71 -7.38
CA ALA A 125 -9.80 -10.88 -7.72
C ALA A 125 -10.77 -11.61 -8.68
N TYR A 126 -10.23 -12.34 -9.68
CA TYR A 126 -11.07 -13.20 -10.53
C TYR A 126 -11.86 -14.21 -9.68
N ALA A 127 -11.20 -14.87 -8.72
CA ALA A 127 -11.85 -15.85 -7.84
C ALA A 127 -13.01 -15.25 -7.03
N PHE A 128 -12.85 -14.03 -6.53
CA PHE A 128 -13.90 -13.30 -5.82
C PHE A 128 -15.02 -12.86 -6.76
N ILE A 129 -14.71 -12.15 -7.84
CA ILE A 129 -15.67 -11.57 -8.77
C ILE A 129 -16.49 -12.66 -9.47
N ARG A 130 -15.86 -13.82 -9.78
CA ARG A 130 -16.51 -14.96 -10.42
C ARG A 130 -17.75 -15.47 -9.68
N ARG A 131 -17.85 -15.21 -8.38
CA ARG A 131 -18.99 -15.59 -7.54
C ARG A 131 -20.27 -14.78 -7.82
N PHE A 132 -20.11 -13.57 -8.36
CA PHE A 132 -21.18 -12.58 -8.49
C PHE A 132 -21.56 -12.26 -9.94
N VAL A 133 -20.75 -12.68 -10.91
CA VAL A 133 -21.02 -12.47 -12.34
C VAL A 133 -21.44 -13.75 -13.03
N LYS A 134 -22.23 -13.63 -14.08
CA LYS A 134 -22.77 -14.78 -14.84
C LYS A 134 -21.69 -15.50 -15.62
N THR A 135 -20.76 -14.77 -16.23
CA THR A 135 -19.76 -15.32 -17.14
C THR A 135 -18.35 -15.27 -16.60
N SER A 136 -17.54 -16.30 -16.87
CA SER A 136 -16.11 -16.30 -16.57
C SER A 136 -15.34 -15.18 -17.30
N ASN A 137 -15.88 -14.71 -18.41
CA ASN A 137 -15.36 -13.58 -19.17
C ASN A 137 -15.43 -12.26 -18.38
N MET A 138 -16.57 -11.98 -17.73
CA MET A 138 -16.72 -10.77 -16.91
C MET A 138 -15.85 -10.83 -15.67
N ALA A 139 -15.70 -12.01 -15.07
CA ALA A 139 -14.75 -12.19 -13.97
C ALA A 139 -13.31 -11.92 -14.40
N LEU A 140 -12.90 -12.34 -15.61
CA LEU A 140 -11.59 -12.07 -16.17
C LEU A 140 -11.36 -10.55 -16.31
N LEU A 141 -12.32 -9.83 -16.91
CA LEU A 141 -12.22 -8.37 -17.02
C LEU A 141 -12.13 -7.70 -15.64
N GLY A 142 -12.96 -8.13 -14.68
CA GLY A 142 -12.94 -7.59 -13.33
C GLY A 142 -11.62 -7.85 -12.60
N GLY A 143 -11.02 -9.03 -12.78
CA GLY A 143 -9.70 -9.36 -12.27
C GLY A 143 -8.62 -8.45 -12.82
N LEU A 144 -8.62 -8.17 -14.13
CA LEU A 144 -7.68 -7.23 -14.75
C LEU A 144 -7.90 -5.80 -14.28
N ILE A 145 -9.16 -5.33 -14.19
CA ILE A 145 -9.48 -3.98 -13.69
C ILE A 145 -8.97 -3.78 -12.27
N TYR A 146 -9.16 -4.76 -11.39
CA TYR A 146 -8.67 -4.68 -10.00
C TYR A 146 -7.16 -4.74 -9.93
N SER A 147 -6.54 -5.69 -10.60
CA SER A 147 -5.09 -5.87 -10.58
C SER A 147 -4.35 -4.62 -11.09
N PHE A 148 -4.89 -3.94 -12.09
CA PHE A 148 -4.30 -2.76 -12.69
C PHE A 148 -4.98 -1.45 -12.28
N CYS A 149 -5.73 -1.45 -11.17
CA CYS A 149 -6.31 -0.21 -10.64
C CYS A 149 -5.20 0.78 -10.24
N GLY A 150 -5.58 2.03 -10.14
CA GLY A 150 -4.66 3.11 -9.77
C GLY A 150 -3.89 2.82 -8.50
N PHE A 151 -4.55 2.24 -7.47
CA PHE A 151 -3.91 1.89 -6.21
C PHE A 151 -2.71 0.96 -6.37
N ASN A 152 -2.82 -0.06 -7.22
CA ASN A 152 -1.73 -1.02 -7.43
C ASN A 152 -0.55 -0.41 -8.20
N ILE A 153 -0.81 0.47 -9.18
CA ILE A 153 0.26 1.18 -9.90
C ILE A 153 0.92 2.22 -8.99
N TYR A 154 0.13 2.98 -8.22
CA TYR A 154 0.64 3.93 -7.23
C TYR A 154 1.61 3.25 -6.24
N ASN A 155 1.29 2.03 -5.80
CA ASN A 155 2.08 1.27 -4.83
C ASN A 155 3.23 0.46 -5.44
N ILE A 156 3.64 0.68 -6.69
CA ILE A 156 4.95 0.23 -7.20
C ILE A 156 6.07 0.81 -6.33
N PHE A 157 5.90 2.02 -5.88
CA PHE A 157 6.77 2.73 -4.93
C PHE A 157 6.91 1.98 -3.59
N PHE A 158 5.81 1.42 -3.06
CA PHE A 158 5.72 0.62 -1.84
C PHE A 158 5.35 -0.83 -2.18
N ASN A 159 6.22 -1.56 -2.84
CA ASN A 159 5.85 -2.86 -3.43
C ASN A 159 5.35 -3.90 -2.41
N HIS A 160 5.71 -3.77 -1.12
CA HIS A 160 5.20 -4.62 -0.05
C HIS A 160 3.69 -4.40 0.23
N PHE A 161 3.12 -3.23 -0.10
CA PHE A 161 1.70 -2.96 0.03
C PHE A 161 0.86 -3.75 -0.99
N GLN A 162 1.43 -4.08 -2.14
CA GLN A 162 0.75 -4.86 -3.16
C GLN A 162 0.38 -6.27 -2.68
N GLU A 163 1.06 -6.78 -1.67
CA GLU A 163 0.78 -8.12 -1.12
C GLU A 163 -0.57 -8.18 -0.41
N ALA A 164 -0.95 -7.13 0.33
CA ALA A 164 -2.30 -7.01 0.88
C ALA A 164 -3.36 -7.03 -0.26
N VAL A 165 -3.10 -6.32 -1.36
CA VAL A 165 -3.98 -6.32 -2.56
C VAL A 165 -4.10 -7.73 -3.16
N VAL A 166 -3.03 -8.52 -3.15
CA VAL A 166 -3.04 -9.91 -3.66
C VAL A 166 -3.91 -10.82 -2.80
N PHE A 167 -3.79 -10.77 -1.48
CA PHE A 167 -4.37 -11.78 -0.60
C PHE A 167 -5.76 -11.39 -0.06
N PHE A 168 -6.08 -10.12 0.04
CA PHE A 168 -7.38 -9.65 0.50
C PHE A 168 -8.60 -10.28 -0.24
N PRO A 169 -8.62 -10.42 -1.58
CA PRO A 169 -9.76 -11.06 -2.24
C PRO A 169 -10.03 -12.48 -1.76
N LEU A 170 -8.97 -13.22 -1.34
CA LEU A 170 -9.13 -14.57 -0.77
C LEU A 170 -9.84 -14.55 0.59
N LEU A 171 -9.63 -13.51 1.40
CA LEU A 171 -10.31 -13.33 2.69
C LEU A 171 -11.83 -13.21 2.48
N LEU A 172 -12.26 -12.42 1.50
CA LEU A 172 -13.68 -12.31 1.15
C LEU A 172 -14.22 -13.60 0.52
N VAL A 173 -13.44 -14.28 -0.33
CA VAL A 173 -13.81 -15.60 -0.87
C VAL A 173 -14.00 -16.60 0.26
N ALA A 174 -13.10 -16.65 1.22
CA ALA A 174 -13.17 -17.57 2.35
C ALA A 174 -14.40 -17.30 3.23
N LEU A 175 -14.74 -16.04 3.47
CA LEU A 175 -15.95 -15.65 4.18
C LEU A 175 -17.23 -16.11 3.44
N GLU A 176 -17.32 -15.85 2.15
CA GLU A 176 -18.45 -16.29 1.32
C GLU A 176 -18.56 -17.83 1.27
N GLU A 177 -17.42 -18.53 1.17
CA GLU A 177 -17.36 -19.99 1.22
C GLU A 177 -17.82 -20.53 2.59
N PHE A 178 -17.44 -19.84 3.67
CA PHE A 178 -17.84 -20.20 5.02
C PHE A 178 -19.38 -20.07 5.19
N VAL A 179 -19.95 -18.92 4.85
CA VAL A 179 -21.38 -18.63 5.09
C VAL A 179 -22.26 -19.39 4.12
N ILE A 180 -21.97 -19.34 2.83
CA ILE A 180 -22.86 -19.87 1.78
C ILE A 180 -22.63 -21.36 1.56
N ASN A 181 -21.36 -21.78 1.40
CA ASN A 181 -21.02 -23.16 1.02
C ASN A 181 -20.74 -24.05 2.22
N ARG A 182 -20.76 -23.51 3.44
CA ARG A 182 -20.45 -24.23 4.69
C ARG A 182 -19.06 -24.88 4.65
N ARG A 183 -18.09 -24.26 3.96
CA ARG A 183 -16.69 -24.71 4.00
C ARG A 183 -16.05 -24.20 5.28
N ARG A 184 -15.61 -25.12 6.11
CA ARG A 184 -14.98 -24.81 7.38
C ARG A 184 -13.47 -24.97 7.32
N GLY A 185 -12.72 -24.18 8.09
CA GLY A 185 -11.26 -24.18 8.19
C GLY A 185 -10.53 -23.30 7.17
N VAL A 186 -11.13 -23.03 6.02
CA VAL A 186 -10.52 -22.18 4.98
C VAL A 186 -10.42 -20.74 5.43
N PHE A 187 -11.44 -20.25 6.15
CA PHE A 187 -11.45 -18.89 6.65
C PHE A 187 -10.33 -18.64 7.67
N ALA A 188 -10.12 -19.57 8.62
CA ALA A 188 -9.02 -19.49 9.57
C ALA A 188 -7.64 -19.43 8.89
N LEU A 189 -7.41 -20.28 7.88
CA LEU A 189 -6.15 -20.28 7.13
C LEU A 189 -5.94 -18.95 6.36
N THR A 190 -7.00 -18.37 5.84
CA THR A 190 -6.91 -17.10 5.11
C THR A 190 -6.67 -15.91 6.05
N VAL A 191 -7.31 -15.92 7.24
CA VAL A 191 -7.04 -14.96 8.33
C VAL A 191 -5.57 -15.03 8.73
N CYS A 192 -5.05 -16.25 8.98
CA CYS A 192 -3.63 -16.44 9.30
C CYS A 192 -2.73 -15.89 8.18
N LEU A 193 -3.01 -16.21 6.93
CA LEU A 193 -2.24 -15.72 5.78
C LEU A 193 -2.20 -14.19 5.71
N CYS A 194 -3.36 -13.51 5.79
CA CYS A 194 -3.42 -12.05 5.74
C CYS A 194 -2.68 -11.39 6.92
N ALA A 195 -2.84 -11.95 8.14
CA ALA A 195 -2.17 -11.47 9.33
C ALA A 195 -0.64 -11.61 9.26
N VAL A 196 -0.14 -12.74 8.72
CA VAL A 196 1.30 -12.99 8.53
C VAL A 196 1.88 -12.10 7.43
N VAL A 197 1.18 -11.95 6.31
CA VAL A 197 1.67 -11.18 5.16
C VAL A 197 1.94 -9.72 5.53
N ASN A 198 0.98 -9.08 6.21
CA ASN A 198 1.19 -7.72 6.70
C ASN A 198 0.16 -7.36 7.78
N TYR A 199 0.58 -7.32 9.03
CA TYR A 199 -0.28 -7.05 10.18
C TYR A 199 -0.93 -5.67 10.17
N PHE A 200 -0.26 -4.66 9.61
CA PHE A 200 -0.78 -3.29 9.52
C PHE A 200 -2.00 -3.23 8.59
N PHE A 201 -1.90 -3.82 7.40
CA PHE A 201 -3.04 -3.89 6.47
C PHE A 201 -4.12 -4.84 6.97
N PHE A 202 -3.74 -5.92 7.63
CA PHE A 202 -4.68 -6.89 8.19
C PHE A 202 -5.65 -6.23 9.19
N PHE A 203 -5.18 -5.31 10.02
CA PHE A 203 -6.08 -4.55 10.89
C PHE A 203 -7.18 -3.82 10.09
N GLY A 204 -6.80 -3.10 9.04
CA GLY A 204 -7.75 -2.44 8.13
C GLY A 204 -8.66 -3.43 7.41
N GLU A 205 -8.14 -4.61 7.00
CA GLU A 205 -8.93 -5.69 6.39
C GLU A 205 -10.00 -6.22 7.35
N VAL A 206 -9.71 -6.33 8.64
CA VAL A 206 -10.69 -6.72 9.67
C VAL A 206 -11.81 -5.69 9.76
N ILE A 207 -11.50 -4.40 9.78
CA ILE A 207 -12.51 -3.33 9.78
C ILE A 207 -13.40 -3.41 8.54
N PHE A 208 -12.79 -3.55 7.35
CA PHE A 208 -13.55 -3.71 6.12
C PHE A 208 -14.39 -4.99 6.11
N LEU A 209 -13.87 -6.09 6.67
CA LEU A 209 -14.57 -7.36 6.78
C LEU A 209 -15.85 -7.22 7.61
N PHE A 210 -15.82 -6.45 8.72
CA PHE A 210 -17.02 -6.12 9.50
C PHE A 210 -18.02 -5.34 8.66
N ILE A 211 -17.60 -4.28 7.96
CA ILE A 211 -18.48 -3.48 7.09
C ILE A 211 -19.10 -4.41 6.01
N TYR A 212 -18.28 -5.21 5.35
CA TYR A 212 -18.73 -6.15 4.33
C TYR A 212 -19.72 -7.15 4.90
N PHE A 213 -19.40 -7.80 6.02
CA PHE A 213 -20.22 -8.82 6.67
C PHE A 213 -21.61 -8.27 7.04
N PHE A 214 -21.67 -7.15 7.77
CA PHE A 214 -22.96 -6.58 8.19
C PHE A 214 -23.79 -6.12 7.00
N VAL A 215 -23.18 -5.49 6.00
CA VAL A 215 -23.91 -5.08 4.79
C VAL A 215 -24.40 -6.30 4.00
N ARG A 216 -23.62 -7.39 3.95
CA ARG A 216 -24.02 -8.63 3.28
C ARG A 216 -25.16 -9.35 4.02
N CYS A 217 -25.20 -9.30 5.34
CA CYS A 217 -26.31 -9.87 6.13
C CYS A 217 -27.67 -9.21 5.83
N LEU A 218 -27.69 -8.03 5.21
CA LEU A 218 -28.93 -7.41 4.73
C LEU A 218 -29.48 -8.07 3.46
N ASP A 219 -28.70 -8.93 2.80
CA ASP A 219 -29.14 -9.67 1.62
C ASP A 219 -29.71 -11.04 2.01
N LYS A 220 -30.84 -11.40 1.41
CA LYS A 220 -31.61 -12.64 1.71
C LYS A 220 -30.80 -13.92 1.51
N ASP A 221 -29.77 -13.88 0.69
CA ASP A 221 -28.95 -15.04 0.32
C ASP A 221 -27.67 -15.19 1.15
N PHE A 222 -27.38 -14.22 2.02
CA PHE A 222 -26.26 -14.25 2.98
C PHE A 222 -26.77 -14.27 4.40
N THR A 223 -27.31 -15.42 4.82
CA THR A 223 -27.87 -15.60 6.16
C THR A 223 -26.97 -16.50 6.99
N ILE A 224 -26.79 -16.13 8.24
CA ILE A 224 -25.99 -16.88 9.20
C ILE A 224 -26.80 -17.08 10.49
N ASP A 225 -26.82 -18.30 11.00
CA ASP A 225 -27.39 -18.63 12.29
C ASP A 225 -26.34 -18.43 13.40
N LEU A 226 -26.79 -18.29 14.64
CA LEU A 226 -25.91 -18.03 15.80
C LEU A 226 -24.77 -19.08 15.91
N LYS A 227 -25.07 -20.36 15.66
CA LYS A 227 -24.07 -21.41 15.70
C LYS A 227 -22.98 -21.23 14.65
N SER A 228 -23.36 -20.89 13.43
CA SER A 228 -22.40 -20.62 12.35
C SER A 228 -21.63 -19.33 12.61
N PHE A 229 -22.26 -18.32 13.23
CA PHE A 229 -21.58 -17.10 13.67
C PHE A 229 -20.49 -17.39 14.71
N LEU A 230 -20.82 -18.19 15.74
CA LEU A 230 -19.83 -18.59 16.75
C LEU A 230 -18.68 -19.43 16.15
N LEU A 231 -18.97 -20.27 15.15
CA LEU A 231 -17.93 -21.00 14.42
C LEU A 231 -17.08 -20.07 13.54
N LEU A 232 -17.65 -19.01 12.98
CA LEU A 232 -16.90 -17.98 12.24
C LEU A 232 -15.96 -17.23 13.19
N ALA A 233 -16.46 -16.82 14.36
CA ALA A 233 -15.64 -16.20 15.40
C ALA A 233 -14.51 -17.12 15.85
N LEU A 234 -14.79 -18.42 16.05
CA LEU A 234 -13.77 -19.42 16.39
C LEU A 234 -12.69 -19.53 15.29
N GLU A 235 -13.08 -19.60 14.01
CA GLU A 235 -12.12 -19.63 12.89
C GLU A 235 -11.32 -18.32 12.78
N SER A 236 -11.91 -17.16 13.10
CA SER A 236 -11.21 -15.87 13.16
C SER A 236 -10.10 -15.90 14.23
N VAL A 237 -10.46 -16.32 15.45
CA VAL A 237 -9.52 -16.40 16.57
C VAL A 237 -8.43 -17.44 16.32
N LEU A 238 -8.79 -18.64 15.85
CA LEU A 238 -7.79 -19.67 15.51
C LEU A 238 -6.85 -19.20 14.40
N GLY A 239 -7.36 -18.51 13.37
CA GLY A 239 -6.54 -17.94 12.31
C GLY A 239 -5.54 -16.92 12.83
N LEU A 240 -5.99 -16.01 13.72
CA LEU A 240 -5.13 -15.02 14.36
C LEU A 240 -4.06 -15.69 15.25
N LEU A 241 -4.46 -16.67 16.08
CA LEU A 241 -3.53 -17.39 16.93
C LEU A 241 -2.49 -18.18 16.12
N CYS A 242 -2.84 -18.71 14.95
CA CYS A 242 -1.88 -19.34 14.04
C CYS A 242 -0.80 -18.38 13.53
N ALA A 243 -1.06 -17.08 13.51
CA ALA A 243 -0.11 -16.04 13.05
C ALA A 243 0.80 -15.50 14.16
N MET A 244 0.61 -15.90 15.42
CA MET A 244 1.29 -15.31 16.58
C MET A 244 2.82 -15.47 16.57
N PHE A 245 3.36 -16.46 15.85
CA PHE A 245 4.82 -16.62 15.70
C PHE A 245 5.53 -15.41 15.08
N LEU A 246 4.82 -14.61 14.25
CA LEU A 246 5.32 -13.37 13.67
C LEU A 246 4.59 -12.15 14.26
N LEU A 247 3.29 -12.26 14.50
CA LEU A 247 2.46 -11.15 14.93
C LEU A 247 2.81 -10.67 16.34
N LEU A 248 3.04 -11.58 17.30
CA LEU A 248 3.37 -11.19 18.68
C LEU A 248 4.72 -10.46 18.79
N PRO A 249 5.83 -10.98 18.25
CA PRO A 249 7.10 -10.23 18.27
C PRO A 249 7.02 -8.90 17.51
N SER A 250 6.24 -8.83 16.41
CA SER A 250 6.04 -7.57 15.68
C SER A 250 5.23 -6.55 16.49
N ALA A 251 4.19 -7.00 17.20
CA ALA A 251 3.39 -6.13 18.06
C ALA A 251 4.22 -5.57 19.22
N LEU A 252 5.03 -6.40 19.87
CA LEU A 252 5.91 -5.96 20.96
C LEU A 252 6.98 -4.97 20.47
N ALA A 253 7.51 -5.15 19.25
CA ALA A 253 8.48 -4.23 18.68
C ALA A 253 7.89 -2.84 18.35
N ILE A 254 6.56 -2.73 18.18
CA ILE A 254 5.90 -1.46 17.89
C ILE A 254 5.47 -0.76 19.20
N THR A 255 5.27 -1.50 20.30
CA THR A 255 4.95 -0.90 21.59
C THR A 255 6.09 0.00 22.02
N GLY A 256 5.78 1.23 22.42
CA GLY A 256 6.78 2.25 22.72
C GLY A 256 7.22 3.12 21.52
N ASN A 257 6.64 2.88 20.32
CA ASN A 257 6.84 3.81 19.22
C ASN A 257 5.89 5.00 19.37
N GLY A 258 6.42 6.17 19.77
CA GLY A 258 5.64 7.39 20.02
C GLY A 258 4.82 7.88 18.81
N ARG A 259 5.11 7.38 17.61
CA ARG A 259 4.29 7.65 16.41
C ARG A 259 2.90 7.02 16.46
N LEU A 260 2.67 6.04 17.35
CA LEU A 260 1.34 5.47 17.56
C LEU A 260 0.45 6.38 18.41
N ASP A 261 1.03 7.32 19.13
CA ASP A 261 0.31 8.25 20.02
C ASP A 261 -0.25 9.46 19.28
N ASP A 262 0.13 9.65 18.01
CA ASP A 262 -0.38 10.70 17.14
C ASP A 262 -1.84 10.44 16.74
N MET A 263 -2.77 10.77 17.62
CA MET A 263 -4.20 10.62 17.36
C MET A 263 -4.84 11.92 16.88
N LEU A 264 -5.86 11.79 16.02
CA LEU A 264 -6.67 12.93 15.58
C LEU A 264 -7.50 13.47 16.74
N ALA A 265 -7.48 14.79 16.94
CA ALA A 265 -8.23 15.48 17.98
C ALA A 265 -9.01 16.68 17.43
N GLY A 266 -10.10 17.06 18.11
CA GLY A 266 -10.89 18.23 17.76
C GLY A 266 -11.46 18.20 16.34
N TRP A 267 -11.42 19.32 15.65
CA TRP A 267 -11.93 19.47 14.28
C TRP A 267 -11.18 18.61 13.26
N ASN A 268 -9.92 18.24 13.51
CA ASN A 268 -9.15 17.37 12.64
C ASN A 268 -9.75 15.95 12.54
N PHE A 269 -10.64 15.57 13.45
CA PHE A 269 -11.39 14.32 13.35
C PHE A 269 -12.47 14.38 12.27
N LEU A 270 -13.06 15.54 12.00
CA LEU A 270 -14.18 15.71 11.06
C LEU A 270 -13.73 16.26 9.71
N LEU A 271 -12.75 17.16 9.70
CA LEU A 271 -12.31 17.89 8.52
C LEU A 271 -10.81 17.76 8.34
N TYR A 272 -10.37 17.62 7.09
CA TYR A 272 -8.95 17.72 6.75
C TYR A 272 -8.48 19.17 6.90
N GLY A 273 -7.29 19.37 7.45
CA GLY A 273 -6.71 20.70 7.68
C GLY A 273 -6.56 21.52 6.41
N ASP A 274 -6.23 20.88 5.28
CA ASP A 274 -6.10 21.55 3.98
C ASP A 274 -7.31 21.23 3.10
N VAL A 275 -8.08 22.23 2.72
CA VAL A 275 -9.30 22.05 1.92
C VAL A 275 -9.06 21.51 0.51
N GLN A 276 -7.87 21.74 -0.07
CA GLN A 276 -7.48 21.20 -1.36
C GLN A 276 -7.42 19.67 -1.39
N ARG A 277 -7.41 19.02 -0.26
CA ARG A 277 -7.45 17.56 -0.14
C ARG A 277 -8.75 16.96 -0.68
N TYR A 278 -9.86 17.61 -0.49
CA TYR A 278 -11.16 17.13 -0.97
C TYR A 278 -11.23 16.99 -2.49
N PRO A 279 -10.84 17.99 -3.30
CA PRO A 279 -10.78 17.82 -4.75
C PRO A 279 -9.72 16.80 -5.19
N LEU A 280 -8.58 16.63 -4.49
CA LEU A 280 -7.60 15.59 -4.79
C LEU A 280 -8.14 14.18 -4.55
N ILE A 281 -8.90 13.95 -3.46
CA ILE A 281 -9.61 12.68 -3.24
C ILE A 281 -10.61 12.43 -4.37
N LEU A 282 -11.36 13.46 -4.79
CA LEU A 282 -12.32 13.32 -5.88
C LEU A 282 -11.62 13.03 -7.22
N GLU A 283 -10.55 13.74 -7.55
CA GLU A 283 -9.74 13.53 -8.75
C GLU A 283 -9.26 12.09 -8.86
N SER A 284 -8.77 11.51 -7.75
CA SER A 284 -8.19 10.18 -7.70
C SER A 284 -9.14 9.05 -8.14
N PHE A 285 -10.46 9.28 -8.14
CA PHE A 285 -11.44 8.34 -8.68
C PHE A 285 -11.56 8.38 -10.21
N PHE A 286 -11.21 9.53 -10.83
CA PHE A 286 -11.51 9.79 -12.24
C PHE A 286 -10.28 9.73 -13.13
N LEU A 287 -9.12 10.09 -12.60
CA LEU A 287 -7.86 10.15 -13.32
C LEU A 287 -6.85 9.11 -12.83
N PRO A 288 -5.89 8.68 -13.66
CA PRO A 288 -4.76 7.89 -13.21
C PRO A 288 -4.03 8.56 -12.05
N PRO A 289 -3.48 7.79 -11.08
CA PRO A 289 -2.77 8.35 -9.95
C PRO A 289 -1.47 9.03 -10.38
N ASP A 290 -1.12 10.11 -9.69
CA ASP A 290 0.19 10.72 -9.79
C ASP A 290 1.19 10.06 -8.83
N ILE A 291 2.47 10.39 -9.02
CA ILE A 291 3.56 9.85 -8.19
C ILE A 291 3.40 10.30 -6.72
N PRO A 292 3.76 9.44 -5.76
CA PRO A 292 3.69 9.75 -4.34
C PRO A 292 4.43 11.04 -3.96
N ALA A 293 3.89 11.77 -3.00
CA ALA A 293 4.43 13.02 -2.44
C ALA A 293 4.54 14.21 -3.42
N ARG A 294 3.99 14.12 -4.63
CA ARG A 294 4.06 15.17 -5.66
C ARG A 294 2.72 15.32 -6.38
N PRO A 295 1.69 15.96 -5.77
CA PRO A 295 0.38 16.09 -6.40
C PRO A 295 0.46 17.00 -7.63
N ASN A 296 -0.35 16.64 -8.64
CA ASN A 296 -0.35 17.32 -9.94
C ASN A 296 -1.49 18.34 -10.10
N PHE A 297 -2.40 18.45 -9.14
CA PHE A 297 -3.59 19.29 -9.33
C PHE A 297 -3.66 20.49 -8.36
N PHE A 298 -3.50 20.29 -7.08
CA PHE A 298 -3.39 21.35 -6.10
C PHE A 298 -2.08 21.26 -5.33
N PRO A 299 -1.39 22.39 -5.10
CA PRO A 299 -0.22 22.39 -4.23
C PRO A 299 -0.63 21.93 -2.83
N ASP A 300 -0.08 20.81 -2.40
CA ASP A 300 -0.23 20.31 -1.04
C ASP A 300 1.13 19.78 -0.60
N PRO A 301 1.80 20.40 0.37
CA PRO A 301 3.08 19.92 0.87
C PRO A 301 2.99 18.48 1.40
N ASN A 302 1.78 18.02 1.69
CA ASN A 302 1.52 16.72 2.28
C ASN A 302 0.77 15.77 1.34
N ALA A 303 1.05 15.72 0.08
CA ALA A 303 0.42 14.98 -1.04
C ALA A 303 -0.08 13.54 -0.78
N LYS A 304 -0.47 13.21 0.45
CA LYS A 304 -0.87 11.87 0.90
C LYS A 304 -2.25 11.43 0.38
N TRP A 305 -3.03 12.36 -0.17
CA TRP A 305 -4.45 12.18 -0.60
C TRP A 305 -4.58 11.43 -1.90
N SER A 306 -3.62 11.56 -2.79
CA SER A 306 -3.55 10.77 -4.01
C SER A 306 -3.49 9.26 -3.73
N SER A 307 -3.22 8.86 -2.48
CA SER A 307 -3.18 7.47 -2.04
C SER A 307 -4.52 6.73 -2.13
N VAL A 308 -5.66 7.41 -2.26
CA VAL A 308 -6.94 6.77 -2.63
C VAL A 308 -6.81 6.04 -3.97
N ALA A 309 -6.13 6.67 -4.93
CA ALA A 309 -5.77 6.12 -6.24
C ALA A 309 -6.88 5.25 -6.88
N GLY A 310 -8.11 5.78 -6.86
CA GLY A 310 -9.34 5.04 -7.14
C GLY A 310 -9.60 4.75 -8.62
N TYR A 311 -8.69 5.12 -9.52
CA TYR A 311 -8.84 4.96 -10.95
C TYR A 311 -8.93 3.50 -11.38
N LEU A 312 -9.92 3.18 -12.23
CA LEU A 312 -10.08 1.87 -12.86
C LEU A 312 -9.71 1.96 -14.35
N PRO A 313 -8.76 1.18 -14.85
CA PRO A 313 -8.22 1.33 -16.19
C PRO A 313 -9.29 1.22 -17.26
N MET A 314 -9.20 2.07 -18.28
CA MET A 314 -10.13 2.25 -19.41
C MET A 314 -11.48 2.85 -19.01
N PHE A 315 -12.10 2.40 -17.92
CA PHE A 315 -13.47 2.80 -17.54
C PHE A 315 -13.52 3.97 -16.57
N SER A 316 -12.40 4.30 -15.90
CA SER A 316 -12.43 5.29 -14.81
C SER A 316 -13.58 4.97 -13.82
N PHE A 317 -14.34 5.91 -13.39
CA PHE A 317 -15.45 5.70 -12.46
C PHE A 317 -16.81 5.42 -13.14
N ALA A 318 -16.84 5.30 -14.48
CA ALA A 318 -18.07 5.21 -15.27
C ALA A 318 -18.95 4.00 -14.92
N GLY A 319 -18.33 2.82 -14.72
CA GLY A 319 -19.04 1.60 -14.35
C GLY A 319 -19.65 1.68 -12.96
N VAL A 320 -18.95 2.29 -12.03
CA VAL A 320 -19.40 2.52 -10.65
C VAL A 320 -20.60 3.47 -10.63
N ILE A 321 -20.53 4.61 -11.34
CA ILE A 321 -21.66 5.53 -11.47
C ILE A 321 -22.90 4.85 -12.08
N ALA A 322 -22.71 4.10 -13.17
CA ALA A 322 -23.79 3.39 -13.82
C ALA A 322 -24.47 2.40 -12.87
N PHE A 323 -23.69 1.66 -12.09
CA PHE A 323 -24.19 0.69 -11.12
C PHE A 323 -24.89 1.37 -9.93
N LEU A 324 -24.28 2.41 -9.33
CA LEU A 324 -24.85 3.15 -8.22
C LEU A 324 -26.22 3.77 -8.58
N LYS A 325 -26.35 4.30 -9.79
CA LYS A 325 -27.63 4.87 -10.26
C LYS A 325 -28.70 3.82 -10.45
N SER A 326 -28.33 2.62 -10.98
CA SER A 326 -29.27 1.57 -11.36
C SER A 326 -29.58 0.58 -10.24
N LYS A 327 -28.67 0.38 -9.29
CA LYS A 327 -28.72 -0.64 -8.23
C LYS A 327 -28.47 -0.07 -6.85
N LYS A 328 -29.20 0.99 -6.48
CA LYS A 328 -29.02 1.77 -5.23
C LYS A 328 -29.06 0.92 -3.96
N ALA A 329 -29.94 -0.10 -3.91
CA ALA A 329 -30.14 -0.96 -2.74
C ALA A 329 -29.23 -2.20 -2.70
N HIS A 330 -28.42 -2.45 -3.74
CA HIS A 330 -27.52 -3.59 -3.78
C HIS A 330 -26.42 -3.47 -2.74
N TRP A 331 -25.99 -4.57 -2.12
CA TRP A 331 -24.95 -4.60 -1.11
C TRP A 331 -23.65 -3.90 -1.54
N ALA A 332 -23.19 -4.16 -2.77
CA ALA A 332 -22.00 -3.52 -3.32
C ALA A 332 -22.13 -1.99 -3.36
N SER A 333 -23.33 -1.47 -3.71
CA SER A 333 -23.58 -0.02 -3.69
C SER A 333 -23.56 0.56 -2.28
N ARG A 334 -24.00 -0.19 -1.26
CA ARG A 334 -23.97 0.24 0.14
C ARG A 334 -22.55 0.28 0.68
N VAL A 335 -21.77 -0.80 0.48
CA VAL A 335 -20.35 -0.86 0.88
C VAL A 335 -19.57 0.29 0.24
N THR A 336 -19.69 0.47 -1.07
CA THR A 336 -18.97 1.52 -1.80
C THR A 336 -19.31 2.92 -1.27
N LYS A 337 -20.59 3.22 -1.00
CA LYS A 337 -20.99 4.52 -0.44
C LYS A 337 -20.41 4.75 0.95
N ILE A 338 -20.46 3.73 1.82
CA ILE A 338 -19.87 3.81 3.17
C ILE A 338 -18.38 4.13 3.04
N CYS A 339 -17.63 3.39 2.22
CA CYS A 339 -16.20 3.59 2.05
C CYS A 339 -15.85 4.94 1.42
N ILE A 340 -16.64 5.45 0.47
CA ILE A 340 -16.43 6.80 -0.07
C ILE A 340 -16.61 7.84 1.04
N VAL A 341 -17.67 7.76 1.84
CA VAL A 341 -17.87 8.69 2.97
C VAL A 341 -16.72 8.61 3.96
N MET A 342 -16.25 7.39 4.28
CA MET A 342 -15.11 7.21 5.18
C MET A 342 -13.82 7.84 4.65
N ALA A 343 -13.58 7.83 3.35
CA ALA A 343 -12.41 8.47 2.75
C ALA A 343 -12.44 10.01 2.85
N PHE A 344 -13.64 10.62 2.90
CA PHE A 344 -13.81 12.07 3.01
C PHE A 344 -13.80 12.62 4.44
N ILE A 345 -13.83 11.75 5.45
CA ILE A 345 -13.84 12.16 6.87
C ILE A 345 -12.58 11.60 7.54
N PRO A 346 -11.64 12.46 8.01
CA PRO A 346 -10.37 12.04 8.56
C PRO A 346 -10.49 10.99 9.67
N GLY A 347 -11.37 11.21 10.65
CA GLY A 347 -11.59 10.26 11.75
C GLY A 347 -12.09 8.90 11.28
N LEU A 348 -12.94 8.84 10.25
CA LEU A 348 -13.38 7.57 9.66
C LEU A 348 -12.32 6.93 8.79
N ASN A 349 -11.48 7.71 8.10
CA ASN A 349 -10.33 7.24 7.36
C ASN A 349 -9.30 6.60 8.30
N SER A 350 -9.03 7.23 9.45
CA SER A 350 -8.02 6.78 10.42
C SER A 350 -8.43 5.52 11.20
N ILE A 351 -9.71 5.12 11.22
CA ILE A 351 -10.16 3.85 11.82
C ILE A 351 -9.36 2.66 11.25
N PHE A 352 -9.01 2.70 9.96
CA PHE A 352 -8.23 1.63 9.31
C PHE A 352 -6.77 1.57 9.74
N THR A 353 -6.29 2.56 10.48
CA THR A 353 -4.92 2.69 11.00
C THR A 353 -4.90 2.92 12.53
N MET A 354 -5.84 2.33 13.27
CA MET A 354 -5.98 2.45 14.73
C MET A 354 -6.13 3.90 15.23
N PHE A 355 -6.82 4.76 14.46
CA PHE A 355 -6.97 6.20 14.71
C PHE A 355 -5.66 7.01 14.67
N ASN A 356 -4.56 6.41 14.24
CA ASN A 356 -3.31 7.12 14.05
C ASN A 356 -3.48 8.27 13.04
N TYR A 357 -2.78 9.38 13.26
CA TYR A 357 -2.78 10.60 12.46
C TYR A 357 -2.18 10.40 11.06
N SER A 358 -2.66 9.39 10.34
CA SER A 358 -2.27 9.12 8.97
C SER A 358 -3.37 9.51 8.01
N TYR A 359 -3.09 10.49 7.16
CA TYR A 359 -4.01 10.89 6.10
C TYR A 359 -3.97 9.95 4.88
N TYR A 360 -3.11 8.96 4.84
CA TYR A 360 -3.09 7.97 3.77
C TYR A 360 -4.34 7.10 3.78
N ALA A 361 -5.02 6.97 2.64
CA ALA A 361 -6.11 6.01 2.44
C ALA A 361 -5.57 4.65 1.97
N ARG A 362 -4.56 4.11 2.69
CA ARG A 362 -3.87 2.84 2.34
C ARG A 362 -4.80 1.62 2.29
N TRP A 363 -5.97 1.71 2.89
CA TRP A 363 -7.02 0.68 2.88
C TRP A 363 -7.89 0.67 1.63
N PHE A 364 -7.75 1.65 0.73
CA PHE A 364 -8.75 1.88 -0.33
C PHE A 364 -8.75 0.80 -1.44
N PHE A 365 -7.72 -0.07 -1.51
CA PHE A 365 -7.75 -1.25 -2.38
C PHE A 365 -8.95 -2.17 -2.13
N MET A 366 -9.46 -2.22 -0.91
CA MET A 366 -10.59 -3.05 -0.53
C MET A 366 -11.90 -2.63 -1.22
N PRO A 367 -12.35 -1.37 -1.14
CA PRO A 367 -13.51 -0.93 -1.91
C PRO A 367 -13.26 -0.95 -3.43
N LEU A 368 -12.02 -0.83 -3.91
CA LEU A 368 -11.72 -0.94 -5.35
C LEU A 368 -12.04 -2.32 -5.92
N LEU A 369 -11.90 -3.39 -5.14
CA LEU A 369 -12.35 -4.73 -5.54
C LEU A 369 -13.87 -4.75 -5.78
N ILE A 370 -14.63 -4.09 -4.90
CA ILE A 370 -16.08 -3.99 -5.02
C ILE A 370 -16.46 -3.09 -6.21
N MET A 371 -15.72 -2.01 -6.44
CA MET A 371 -15.92 -1.10 -7.58
C MET A 371 -15.60 -1.79 -8.93
N ALA A 372 -14.56 -2.63 -8.97
CA ALA A 372 -14.27 -3.48 -10.14
C ALA A 372 -15.40 -4.48 -10.40
N LEU A 373 -15.92 -5.14 -9.36
CA LEU A 373 -17.10 -5.99 -9.44
C LEU A 373 -18.31 -5.22 -9.98
N MET A 374 -18.61 -4.03 -9.42
CA MET A 374 -19.74 -3.20 -9.88
C MET A 374 -19.59 -2.83 -11.35
N THR A 375 -18.39 -2.51 -11.81
CA THR A 375 -18.11 -2.15 -13.20
C THR A 375 -18.44 -3.32 -14.14
N VAL A 376 -17.98 -4.53 -13.85
CA VAL A 376 -18.28 -5.69 -14.69
C VAL A 376 -19.74 -6.16 -14.59
N MET A 377 -20.38 -6.00 -13.43
CA MET A 377 -21.83 -6.25 -13.29
C MET A 377 -22.65 -5.25 -14.10
N ALA A 378 -22.23 -3.97 -14.16
CA ALA A 378 -22.86 -2.96 -15.01
C ALA A 378 -22.67 -3.25 -16.50
N LEU A 379 -21.52 -3.80 -16.88
CA LEU A 379 -21.27 -4.28 -18.26
C LEU A 379 -22.13 -5.49 -18.63
N GLU A 380 -22.35 -6.43 -17.70
CA GLU A 380 -23.12 -7.63 -17.93
C GLU A 380 -24.63 -7.37 -17.90
N GLY A 381 -25.09 -6.46 -17.03
CA GLY A 381 -26.49 -6.18 -16.77
C GLY A 381 -27.15 -5.26 -17.81
N ARG A 382 -28.26 -5.73 -18.47
CA ARG A 382 -29.01 -4.90 -19.41
C ARG A 382 -29.72 -3.69 -18.77
N LYS A 383 -29.98 -3.74 -17.45
CA LYS A 383 -30.67 -2.68 -16.71
C LYS A 383 -29.74 -1.53 -16.26
N CYS A 384 -28.42 -1.64 -16.43
CA CYS A 384 -27.46 -0.58 -16.12
C CYS A 384 -27.15 0.25 -17.37
N ASN A 385 -27.42 1.56 -17.30
CA ASN A 385 -27.10 2.46 -18.40
C ASN A 385 -25.62 2.91 -18.29
N PHE A 386 -24.72 2.11 -18.88
CA PHE A 386 -23.28 2.35 -18.82
C PHE A 386 -22.88 3.68 -19.53
N LEU A 387 -23.56 4.03 -20.64
CA LEU A 387 -23.31 5.29 -21.35
C LEU A 387 -23.62 6.54 -20.48
N ASP A 388 -24.59 6.43 -19.56
CA ASP A 388 -24.89 7.50 -18.62
C ASP A 388 -23.75 7.68 -17.59
N GLY A 389 -23.20 6.57 -17.08
CA GLY A 389 -22.00 6.60 -16.25
C GLY A 389 -20.80 7.23 -16.95
N MET A 390 -20.55 6.84 -18.21
CA MET A 390 -19.49 7.44 -19.02
C MET A 390 -19.69 8.93 -19.27
N LYS A 391 -20.92 9.37 -19.55
CA LYS A 391 -21.22 10.79 -19.74
C LYS A 391 -20.82 11.60 -18.50
N TRP A 392 -21.25 11.14 -17.31
CA TRP A 392 -20.92 11.85 -16.08
C TRP A 392 -19.43 11.84 -15.79
N THR A 393 -18.74 10.71 -16.03
CA THR A 393 -17.27 10.64 -15.89
C THR A 393 -16.58 11.62 -16.81
N ALA A 394 -16.96 11.68 -18.10
CA ALA A 394 -16.38 12.61 -19.05
C ALA A 394 -16.68 14.09 -18.72
N VAL A 395 -17.87 14.39 -18.18
CA VAL A 395 -18.21 15.73 -17.68
C VAL A 395 -17.32 16.13 -16.50
N ILE A 396 -17.10 15.21 -15.54
CA ILE A 396 -16.26 15.50 -14.38
C ILE A 396 -14.80 15.70 -14.81
N ILE A 397 -14.27 14.88 -15.72
CA ILE A 397 -12.93 15.09 -16.29
C ILE A 397 -12.85 16.46 -16.99
N GLY A 398 -13.89 16.85 -17.72
CA GLY A 398 -13.99 18.18 -18.33
C GLY A 398 -13.99 19.32 -17.30
N VAL A 399 -14.67 19.12 -16.15
CA VAL A 399 -14.65 20.10 -15.04
C VAL A 399 -13.25 20.20 -14.44
N PHE A 400 -12.55 19.07 -14.18
CA PHE A 400 -11.16 19.12 -13.72
C PHE A 400 -10.26 19.83 -14.73
N SER A 401 -10.44 19.59 -16.05
CA SER A 401 -9.69 20.28 -17.09
C SER A 401 -9.95 21.80 -17.09
N LEU A 402 -11.21 22.23 -16.84
CA LEU A 402 -11.54 23.65 -16.71
C LEU A 402 -10.93 24.28 -15.46
N ILE A 403 -10.96 23.58 -14.33
CA ILE A 403 -10.30 24.05 -13.11
C ILE A 403 -8.79 24.14 -13.32
N GLY A 404 -8.20 23.18 -14.03
CA GLY A 404 -6.76 23.14 -14.30
C GLY A 404 -6.21 24.31 -15.11
N ILE A 405 -7.05 25.13 -15.76
CA ILE A 405 -6.65 26.37 -16.46
C ILE A 405 -6.92 27.64 -15.63
N ILE A 406 -7.40 27.51 -14.40
CA ILE A 406 -7.59 28.67 -13.52
C ILE A 406 -6.21 29.08 -12.98
N PRO A 407 -5.85 30.39 -13.02
CA PRO A 407 -4.60 30.86 -12.44
C PRO A 407 -4.55 30.60 -10.92
N SER A 408 -3.40 30.15 -10.42
CA SER A 408 -3.14 29.99 -8.98
C SER A 408 -2.96 31.35 -8.28
N SER A 409 -2.56 32.38 -9.01
CA SER A 409 -2.49 33.77 -8.55
C SER A 409 -2.92 34.74 -9.68
N TRP A 410 -3.58 35.82 -9.30
CA TRP A 410 -3.99 36.88 -10.22
C TRP A 410 -2.90 37.95 -10.40
N GLN A 411 -1.76 37.79 -9.73
CA GLN A 411 -0.61 38.68 -9.94
C GLN A 411 0.04 38.36 -11.30
N GLN A 412 0.39 39.38 -12.05
CA GLN A 412 1.14 39.21 -13.29
C GLN A 412 2.49 38.58 -12.97
N ASN A 413 2.73 37.42 -13.54
CA ASN A 413 4.03 36.79 -13.46
C ASN A 413 5.01 37.53 -14.40
N GLU A 414 5.98 38.23 -13.83
CA GLU A 414 6.98 38.95 -14.61
C GLU A 414 7.81 38.01 -15.50
N GLU A 415 7.99 36.77 -15.06
CA GLU A 415 8.66 35.72 -15.84
C GLU A 415 7.90 35.34 -17.12
N ALA A 416 6.58 35.55 -17.15
CA ALA A 416 5.76 35.30 -18.34
C ALA A 416 6.19 36.21 -19.55
N LYS A 417 6.73 37.38 -19.24
CA LYS A 417 7.23 38.31 -20.28
C LYS A 417 8.47 37.77 -20.99
N ASN A 418 9.19 36.82 -20.37
CA ASN A 418 10.41 36.23 -20.91
C ASN A 418 10.16 34.94 -21.72
N VAL A 419 8.93 34.42 -21.74
CA VAL A 419 8.58 33.26 -22.56
C VAL A 419 8.33 33.71 -24.02
N PRO A 420 8.98 33.09 -25.03
CA PRO A 420 8.78 33.42 -26.41
C PRO A 420 7.30 33.31 -26.83
N ALA A 421 6.78 34.29 -27.57
CA ALA A 421 5.39 34.31 -28.01
C ALA A 421 4.98 33.05 -28.80
N LYS A 422 5.93 32.44 -29.52
CA LYS A 422 5.71 31.17 -30.23
C LYS A 422 5.45 30.01 -29.27
N GLU A 423 6.19 29.91 -28.17
CA GLU A 423 6.01 28.86 -27.13
C GLU A 423 4.67 29.05 -26.44
N THR A 424 4.37 30.28 -26.03
CA THR A 424 3.07 30.64 -25.44
C THR A 424 1.90 30.21 -26.33
N ALA A 425 1.97 30.55 -27.64
CA ALA A 425 0.94 30.15 -28.61
C ALA A 425 0.81 28.61 -28.73
N LEU A 426 1.92 27.88 -28.73
CA LEU A 426 1.93 26.43 -28.82
C LEU A 426 1.37 25.77 -27.54
N ILE A 427 1.66 26.29 -26.34
CA ILE A 427 1.09 25.82 -25.08
C ILE A 427 -0.45 25.96 -25.09
N TYR A 428 -0.97 27.17 -25.46
CA TYR A 428 -2.42 27.37 -25.56
C TYR A 428 -3.07 26.49 -26.64
N LEU A 429 -2.38 26.27 -27.78
CA LEU A 429 -2.84 25.34 -28.81
C LEU A 429 -2.91 23.92 -28.25
N GLY A 430 -1.92 23.48 -27.47
CA GLY A 430 -1.92 22.17 -26.80
C GLY A 430 -3.14 22.01 -25.88
N ILE A 431 -3.37 22.96 -24.99
CA ILE A 431 -4.54 22.99 -24.09
C ILE A 431 -5.84 22.93 -24.90
N PHE A 432 -5.97 23.77 -25.96
CA PHE A 432 -7.14 23.80 -26.83
C PHE A 432 -7.41 22.44 -27.49
N LEU A 433 -6.38 21.76 -28.00
CA LEU A 433 -6.51 20.43 -28.60
C LEU A 433 -6.96 19.35 -27.58
N VAL A 434 -6.52 19.43 -26.32
CA VAL A 434 -7.04 18.56 -25.25
C VAL A 434 -8.53 18.82 -25.02
N PHE A 435 -8.97 20.08 -24.99
CA PHE A 435 -10.41 20.40 -24.90
C PHE A 435 -11.20 19.91 -26.12
N ILE A 436 -10.64 19.99 -27.33
CA ILE A 436 -11.25 19.39 -28.53
C ILE A 436 -11.41 17.87 -28.33
N SER A 437 -10.39 17.18 -27.80
CA SER A 437 -10.45 15.75 -27.50
C SER A 437 -11.61 15.42 -26.56
N ILE A 438 -11.78 16.20 -25.47
CA ILE A 438 -12.89 16.06 -24.51
C ILE A 438 -14.25 16.34 -25.20
N ALA A 439 -14.33 17.37 -26.05
CA ALA A 439 -15.56 17.71 -26.77
C ALA A 439 -15.98 16.61 -27.73
N ILE A 440 -15.05 16.03 -28.49
CA ILE A 440 -15.31 14.89 -29.39
C ILE A 440 -15.81 13.71 -28.57
N LEU A 441 -15.21 13.41 -27.42
CA LEU A 441 -15.63 12.34 -26.53
C LEU A 441 -17.08 12.56 -26.03
N LEU A 442 -17.37 13.75 -25.51
CA LEU A 442 -18.72 14.12 -25.01
C LEU A 442 -19.78 14.04 -26.12
N TYR A 443 -19.43 14.53 -27.32
CA TYR A 443 -20.30 14.42 -28.50
C TYR A 443 -20.56 12.95 -28.84
N THR A 444 -19.50 12.13 -28.87
CA THR A 444 -19.60 10.70 -29.20
C THR A 444 -20.49 9.96 -28.21
N ILE A 445 -20.27 10.13 -26.90
CA ILE A 445 -21.08 9.48 -25.86
C ILE A 445 -22.54 9.96 -25.92
N SER A 446 -22.77 11.25 -26.11
CA SER A 446 -24.12 11.81 -26.20
C SER A 446 -24.86 11.31 -27.43
N SER A 447 -24.17 11.20 -28.56
CA SER A 447 -24.73 10.66 -29.81
C SER A 447 -25.03 9.17 -29.74
N LEU A 448 -24.15 8.38 -29.09
CA LEU A 448 -24.44 6.97 -28.80
C LEU A 448 -25.66 6.80 -27.89
N LYS A 449 -25.82 7.68 -26.90
CA LYS A 449 -26.98 7.67 -25.99
C LYS A 449 -28.26 8.01 -26.77
N ALA A 450 -28.20 8.92 -27.73
CA ALA A 450 -29.30 9.28 -28.63
C ALA A 450 -29.54 8.25 -29.77
N ARG A 451 -28.77 7.13 -29.77
CA ARG A 451 -28.85 6.07 -30.81
C ARG A 451 -28.58 6.59 -32.22
N ASN A 452 -27.66 7.53 -32.41
CA ASN A 452 -27.26 8.03 -33.72
C ASN A 452 -26.47 6.96 -34.48
N GLU A 453 -27.08 6.36 -35.49
CA GLU A 453 -26.49 5.26 -36.27
C GLU A 453 -25.26 5.71 -37.08
N LYS A 454 -25.19 7.00 -37.55
CA LYS A 454 -24.03 7.50 -38.29
C LYS A 454 -22.78 7.57 -37.36
N VAL A 455 -22.94 8.03 -36.13
CA VAL A 455 -21.84 8.05 -35.16
C VAL A 455 -21.44 6.64 -34.76
N LYS A 456 -22.40 5.74 -34.60
CA LYS A 456 -22.14 4.34 -34.26
C LYS A 456 -21.39 3.58 -35.37
N GLN A 457 -21.71 3.83 -36.64
CA GLN A 457 -20.99 3.27 -37.78
C GLN A 457 -19.55 3.81 -37.91
N ASN A 458 -19.34 5.09 -37.61
CA ASN A 458 -18.05 5.75 -37.72
C ASN A 458 -17.29 5.83 -36.37
N LEU A 459 -17.69 5.04 -35.38
CA LEU A 459 -17.13 5.10 -34.02
C LEU A 459 -15.62 4.89 -33.96
N PRO A 460 -14.99 4.02 -34.77
CA PRO A 460 -13.52 3.93 -34.81
C PRO A 460 -12.86 5.26 -35.20
N ILE A 461 -13.47 6.03 -36.11
CA ILE A 461 -12.96 7.35 -36.55
C ILE A 461 -13.07 8.34 -35.39
N PHE A 462 -14.20 8.39 -34.68
CA PHE A 462 -14.36 9.27 -33.51
C PHE A 462 -13.40 8.90 -32.38
N THR A 463 -13.18 7.61 -32.11
CA THR A 463 -12.20 7.15 -31.13
C THR A 463 -10.78 7.57 -31.53
N LEU A 464 -10.42 7.39 -32.81
CA LEU A 464 -9.12 7.83 -33.32
C LEU A 464 -8.97 9.35 -33.29
N ALA A 465 -9.99 10.11 -33.69
CA ALA A 465 -9.98 11.58 -33.64
C ALA A 465 -9.79 12.09 -32.20
N THR A 466 -10.48 11.48 -31.21
CA THR A 466 -10.27 11.81 -29.80
C THR A 466 -8.83 11.56 -29.38
N ALA A 467 -8.26 10.41 -29.71
CA ALA A 467 -6.88 10.06 -29.37
C ALA A 467 -5.86 10.99 -30.06
N VAL A 468 -6.03 11.23 -31.36
CA VAL A 468 -5.13 12.12 -32.15
C VAL A 468 -5.16 13.53 -31.58
N ALA A 469 -6.34 14.10 -31.34
CA ALA A 469 -6.45 15.43 -30.75
C ALA A 469 -5.77 15.53 -29.39
N GLY A 470 -6.00 14.55 -28.49
CA GLY A 470 -5.38 14.51 -27.16
C GLY A 470 -3.85 14.37 -27.25
N ILE A 471 -3.35 13.39 -27.98
CA ILE A 471 -1.91 13.14 -28.13
C ILE A 471 -1.21 14.33 -28.80
N THR A 472 -1.79 14.90 -29.88
CA THR A 472 -1.21 16.10 -30.54
C THR A 472 -1.17 17.29 -29.58
N GLY A 473 -2.21 17.46 -28.74
CA GLY A 473 -2.22 18.47 -27.69
C GLY A 473 -1.13 18.27 -26.64
N MET A 474 -0.76 17.00 -26.33
CA MET A 474 0.30 16.72 -25.38
C MET A 474 1.71 17.04 -25.88
N ILE A 475 1.94 17.06 -27.19
CA ILE A 475 3.29 17.31 -27.75
C ILE A 475 3.84 18.65 -27.26
N PRO A 476 3.17 19.82 -27.50
CA PRO A 476 3.67 21.10 -27.00
C PRO A 476 3.64 21.20 -25.46
N LEU A 477 2.67 20.57 -24.79
CA LEU A 477 2.60 20.60 -23.34
C LEU A 477 3.76 19.85 -22.69
N ALA A 478 4.24 18.77 -23.29
CA ALA A 478 5.44 18.06 -22.84
C ALA A 478 6.74 18.79 -23.24
N ALA A 479 6.79 19.33 -24.46
CA ALA A 479 7.98 20.00 -24.95
C ALA A 479 8.31 21.33 -24.21
N TYR A 480 7.28 22.01 -23.71
CA TYR A 480 7.42 23.32 -23.03
C TYR A 480 6.93 23.25 -21.57
N SER A 481 7.07 22.09 -20.92
CA SER A 481 6.59 21.87 -19.55
C SER A 481 7.14 22.90 -18.55
N GLU A 482 8.40 23.28 -18.67
CA GLU A 482 9.05 24.30 -17.81
C GLU A 482 8.51 25.72 -18.03
N SER A 483 7.99 26.00 -19.23
CA SER A 483 7.42 27.29 -19.58
C SER A 483 5.94 27.44 -19.18
N ILE A 484 5.22 26.34 -19.00
CA ILE A 484 3.77 26.36 -18.69
C ILE A 484 3.47 27.13 -17.39
N PRO A 485 4.16 26.91 -16.27
CA PRO A 485 3.93 27.66 -15.04
C PRO A 485 4.20 29.18 -15.21
N LYS A 486 5.16 29.55 -16.07
CA LYS A 486 5.51 30.93 -16.34
C LYS A 486 4.45 31.64 -17.17
N VAL A 487 3.88 30.95 -18.16
CA VAL A 487 2.86 31.51 -19.08
C VAL A 487 1.52 31.72 -18.37
N GLY A 488 1.06 30.84 -17.56
CA GLY A 488 -0.29 30.84 -17.02
C GLY A 488 -0.44 30.85 -15.52
N ASN A 489 0.62 30.55 -14.79
CA ASN A 489 0.57 30.37 -13.32
C ASN A 489 -0.64 29.50 -12.88
N PHE A 490 -0.90 28.41 -13.64
CA PHE A 490 -2.07 27.56 -13.47
C PHE A 490 -2.06 26.80 -12.14
N LEU A 491 -3.25 26.41 -11.66
CA LEU A 491 -3.43 25.62 -10.42
C LEU A 491 -2.62 24.34 -10.37
N PRO A 492 -2.48 23.54 -11.44
CA PRO A 492 -1.63 22.34 -11.37
C PRO A 492 -0.15 22.71 -11.20
N PRO A 493 0.50 22.28 -10.11
CA PRO A 493 1.93 22.55 -9.88
C PRO A 493 2.84 21.81 -10.87
N PHE A 494 2.33 20.71 -11.47
CA PHE A 494 3.01 19.91 -12.49
C PHE A 494 2.09 19.69 -13.71
N PRO A 495 1.90 20.73 -14.51
CA PRO A 495 0.87 20.71 -15.56
C PRO A 495 1.11 19.64 -16.62
N GLU A 496 2.35 19.26 -16.93
CA GLU A 496 2.68 18.20 -17.88
C GLU A 496 2.10 16.85 -17.43
N ARG A 497 2.16 16.53 -16.14
CA ARG A 497 1.59 15.29 -15.58
C ARG A 497 0.07 15.36 -15.53
N PHE A 498 -0.49 16.48 -15.08
CA PHE A 498 -1.92 16.69 -15.04
C PHE A 498 -2.57 16.47 -16.41
N TRP A 499 -2.07 17.15 -17.44
CA TRP A 499 -2.62 17.03 -18.79
C TRP A 499 -2.41 15.64 -19.39
N ALA A 500 -1.28 14.96 -19.09
CA ALA A 500 -1.04 13.59 -19.53
C ALA A 500 -2.11 12.64 -18.97
N TYR A 501 -2.45 12.75 -17.68
CA TYR A 501 -3.48 11.91 -17.06
C TYR A 501 -4.89 12.24 -17.54
N ILE A 502 -5.20 13.51 -17.82
CA ILE A 502 -6.44 13.91 -18.49
C ILE A 502 -6.57 13.20 -19.86
N VAL A 503 -5.54 13.28 -20.69
CA VAL A 503 -5.55 12.67 -22.03
C VAL A 503 -5.67 11.15 -21.96
N ILE A 504 -4.96 10.48 -21.07
CA ILE A 504 -5.07 9.05 -20.86
C ILE A 504 -6.50 8.67 -20.42
N GLY A 505 -7.10 9.42 -19.49
CA GLY A 505 -8.48 9.21 -19.05
C GLY A 505 -9.49 9.37 -20.20
N VAL A 506 -9.32 10.39 -21.02
CA VAL A 506 -10.18 10.67 -22.19
C VAL A 506 -10.05 9.58 -23.26
N ILE A 507 -8.82 9.16 -23.60
CA ILE A 507 -8.57 8.06 -24.55
C ILE A 507 -9.16 6.75 -24.01
N GLY A 508 -8.98 6.46 -22.71
CA GLY A 508 -9.56 5.29 -22.06
C GLY A 508 -11.09 5.23 -22.23
N LEU A 509 -11.77 6.35 -21.95
CA LEU A 509 -13.23 6.44 -22.14
C LEU A 509 -13.64 6.36 -23.63
N ALA A 510 -12.84 6.87 -24.56
CA ALA A 510 -13.12 6.73 -26.00
C ALA A 510 -13.03 5.25 -26.44
N ILE A 511 -12.00 4.53 -25.98
CA ILE A 511 -11.88 3.08 -26.18
C ILE A 511 -13.05 2.36 -25.52
N ALA A 512 -13.44 2.71 -24.30
CA ALA A 512 -14.59 2.15 -23.62
C ALA A 512 -15.90 2.37 -24.41
N ALA A 513 -16.12 3.55 -25.00
CA ALA A 513 -17.26 3.83 -25.88
C ALA A 513 -17.31 2.89 -27.08
N TYR A 514 -16.16 2.68 -27.71
CA TYR A 514 -16.05 1.71 -28.81
C TYR A 514 -16.40 0.28 -28.34
N VAL A 515 -15.79 -0.17 -27.25
CA VAL A 515 -16.02 -1.51 -26.70
C VAL A 515 -17.49 -1.74 -26.35
N ILE A 516 -18.15 -0.79 -25.69
CA ILE A 516 -19.54 -0.92 -25.26
C ILE A 516 -20.52 -0.97 -26.45
N SER A 517 -20.16 -0.36 -27.57
CA SER A 517 -20.97 -0.42 -28.82
C SER A 517 -20.97 -1.80 -29.46
N LEU A 518 -19.99 -2.65 -29.15
CA LEU A 518 -19.90 -4.00 -29.66
C LEU A 518 -20.95 -4.91 -29.02
N PRO A 519 -21.48 -5.91 -29.75
CA PRO A 519 -22.42 -6.87 -29.18
C PRO A 519 -21.76 -7.67 -28.05
N ARG A 520 -22.28 -7.51 -26.82
CA ARG A 520 -21.72 -8.09 -25.58
C ARG A 520 -21.56 -9.60 -25.57
N LYS A 521 -22.37 -10.31 -26.33
CA LYS A 521 -22.33 -11.79 -26.45
C LYS A 521 -21.26 -12.30 -27.42
N LYS A 522 -20.62 -11.43 -28.22
CA LYS A 522 -19.59 -11.83 -29.19
C LYS A 522 -18.22 -11.85 -28.56
N GLU A 523 -17.40 -12.81 -28.96
CA GLU A 523 -15.99 -12.92 -28.53
C GLU A 523 -15.18 -11.63 -28.83
N ARG A 524 -15.55 -10.93 -29.92
CA ARG A 524 -14.97 -9.65 -30.30
C ARG A 524 -15.09 -8.59 -29.19
N PHE A 525 -16.23 -8.54 -28.45
CA PHE A 525 -16.39 -7.66 -27.31
C PHE A 525 -15.35 -7.97 -26.22
N MET A 526 -15.20 -9.24 -25.88
CA MET A 526 -14.29 -9.69 -24.83
C MET A 526 -12.83 -9.40 -25.18
N ARG A 527 -12.41 -9.69 -26.41
CA ARG A 527 -11.04 -9.40 -26.87
C ARG A 527 -10.77 -7.90 -26.87
N ALA A 528 -11.70 -7.08 -27.37
CA ALA A 528 -11.57 -5.63 -27.40
C ALA A 528 -11.54 -5.03 -25.97
N ALA A 529 -12.38 -5.54 -25.06
CA ALA A 529 -12.40 -5.08 -23.67
C ALA A 529 -11.09 -5.42 -22.92
N ALA A 530 -10.63 -6.67 -23.02
CA ALA A 530 -9.39 -7.09 -22.40
C ALA A 530 -8.19 -6.32 -22.97
N PHE A 531 -8.11 -6.19 -24.30
CA PHE A 531 -7.06 -5.42 -24.96
C PHE A 531 -7.10 -3.94 -24.56
N GLY A 532 -8.29 -3.32 -24.51
CA GLY A 532 -8.45 -1.92 -24.10
C GLY A 532 -8.00 -1.67 -22.66
N ILE A 533 -8.36 -2.57 -21.71
CA ILE A 533 -7.90 -2.48 -20.33
C ILE A 533 -6.37 -2.57 -20.28
N CYS A 534 -5.77 -3.58 -20.93
CA CYS A 534 -4.32 -3.77 -20.94
C CYS A 534 -3.59 -2.61 -21.62
N PHE A 535 -4.08 -2.12 -22.76
CA PHE A 535 -3.49 -1.00 -23.48
C PHE A 535 -3.49 0.30 -22.65
N VAL A 536 -4.63 0.66 -22.05
CA VAL A 536 -4.72 1.85 -21.18
C VAL A 536 -3.85 1.68 -19.94
N THR A 537 -3.79 0.46 -19.38
CA THR A 537 -2.89 0.15 -18.25
C THR A 537 -1.45 0.40 -18.61
N VAL A 538 -0.97 -0.16 -19.73
CA VAL A 538 0.42 0.03 -20.17
C VAL A 538 0.70 1.52 -20.40
N ALA A 539 -0.22 2.24 -21.05
CA ALA A 539 -0.05 3.65 -21.34
C ALA A 539 0.15 4.50 -20.07
N TYR A 540 -0.74 4.35 -19.08
CA TYR A 540 -0.60 5.17 -17.87
C TYR A 540 0.50 4.67 -16.92
N ALA A 541 0.76 3.36 -16.87
CA ALA A 541 1.82 2.81 -16.03
C ALA A 541 3.21 3.23 -16.54
N VAL A 542 3.43 3.23 -17.87
CA VAL A 542 4.67 3.75 -18.46
C VAL A 542 4.85 5.22 -18.16
N VAL A 543 3.80 6.04 -18.28
CA VAL A 543 3.85 7.48 -17.96
C VAL A 543 4.15 7.68 -16.46
N PHE A 544 3.47 6.96 -15.59
CA PHE A 544 3.69 7.01 -14.13
C PHE A 544 5.13 6.64 -13.76
N ILE A 545 5.65 5.54 -14.32
CA ILE A 545 7.02 5.10 -14.04
C ILE A 545 8.03 6.11 -14.61
N ALA A 546 7.80 6.63 -15.81
CA ALA A 546 8.68 7.62 -16.42
C ALA A 546 8.79 8.89 -15.55
N PHE A 547 7.66 9.41 -15.08
CA PHE A 547 7.66 10.56 -14.16
C PHE A 547 8.30 10.23 -12.80
N GLY A 548 8.09 9.05 -12.26
CA GLY A 548 8.78 8.63 -11.04
C GLY A 548 10.29 8.54 -11.24
N LYS A 549 10.74 8.01 -12.38
CA LYS A 549 12.18 7.90 -12.70
C LYS A 549 12.85 9.27 -12.88
N SER A 550 12.15 10.30 -13.34
CA SER A 550 12.75 11.65 -13.44
C SER A 550 13.08 12.26 -12.06
N HIS A 551 12.57 11.68 -10.99
CA HIS A 551 12.87 12.06 -9.60
C HIS A 551 13.61 10.95 -8.83
N SER A 552 14.05 9.89 -9.51
CA SER A 552 14.77 8.77 -8.91
C SER A 552 16.26 9.11 -8.79
N TYR A 553 16.90 8.49 -7.80
CA TYR A 553 18.34 8.38 -7.79
C TYR A 553 18.83 7.72 -9.08
N THR A 554 20.02 8.10 -9.52
CA THR A 554 20.62 7.61 -10.77
C THR A 554 21.07 6.16 -10.65
N TYR A 555 21.45 5.58 -11.79
CA TYR A 555 22.09 4.26 -11.79
C TYR A 555 23.42 4.28 -11.00
N TYR A 556 24.17 5.38 -11.06
CA TYR A 556 25.41 5.54 -10.33
C TYR A 556 25.17 5.48 -8.81
N ASP A 557 24.19 6.24 -8.30
CA ASP A 557 23.88 6.29 -6.86
C ASP A 557 23.46 4.91 -6.33
N VAL A 558 22.54 4.24 -7.02
CA VAL A 558 21.96 2.98 -6.49
C VAL A 558 22.85 1.78 -6.75
N VAL A 559 23.50 1.71 -7.92
CA VAL A 559 24.27 0.52 -8.31
C VAL A 559 25.74 0.69 -7.95
N THR A 560 26.40 1.72 -8.47
CA THR A 560 27.83 1.89 -8.26
C THR A 560 28.14 2.25 -6.81
N GLN A 561 27.48 3.26 -6.25
CA GLN A 561 27.69 3.63 -4.86
C GLN A 561 26.99 2.67 -3.89
N GLY A 562 25.75 2.24 -4.19
CA GLY A 562 24.98 1.39 -3.29
C GLY A 562 25.37 -0.10 -3.38
N LEU A 563 24.99 -0.78 -4.47
CA LEU A 563 25.12 -2.24 -4.58
C LEU A 563 26.58 -2.72 -4.68
N GLU A 564 27.42 -2.01 -5.45
CA GLU A 564 28.83 -2.31 -5.67
C GLU A 564 29.73 -1.68 -4.60
N GLY A 565 29.23 -0.64 -3.88
CA GLY A 565 30.00 0.09 -2.85
C GLY A 565 30.57 -0.80 -1.76
N ARG A 566 29.89 -1.91 -1.41
CA ARG A 566 30.41 -2.90 -0.45
C ARG A 566 31.76 -3.49 -0.86
N GLU A 567 32.02 -3.62 -2.17
CA GLU A 567 33.27 -4.21 -2.69
C GLU A 567 34.31 -3.12 -3.03
N THR A 568 33.85 -1.91 -3.28
CA THR A 568 34.68 -0.79 -3.77
C THR A 568 35.08 0.20 -2.67
N ILE A 569 34.31 0.29 -1.58
CA ILE A 569 34.64 1.12 -0.42
C ILE A 569 35.37 0.25 0.60
N GLN A 570 36.68 0.47 0.73
CA GLN A 570 37.55 -0.27 1.65
C GLN A 570 38.09 0.68 2.71
N LEU A 571 37.69 0.44 3.95
CA LEU A 571 38.16 1.20 5.10
C LEU A 571 39.27 0.42 5.80
N PRO A 572 40.28 1.10 6.36
CA PRO A 572 41.57 0.47 6.72
C PRO A 572 41.58 -0.38 7.99
N ASP A 573 40.45 -0.68 8.61
CA ASP A 573 40.37 -1.37 9.89
C ASP A 573 39.56 -2.67 9.91
N ASP A 574 40.00 -3.64 10.75
CA ASP A 574 39.31 -4.90 11.03
C ASP A 574 38.51 -4.87 12.35
N GLU A 575 38.60 -3.80 13.15
CA GLU A 575 37.89 -3.64 14.42
C GLU A 575 36.43 -3.24 14.20
N PHE A 576 35.60 -3.36 15.25
CA PHE A 576 34.23 -2.86 15.18
C PHE A 576 34.20 -1.32 15.23
N TYR A 577 33.56 -0.73 14.24
CA TYR A 577 33.25 0.70 14.20
C TYR A 577 31.92 0.92 13.49
N ARG A 578 31.34 2.11 13.66
CA ARG A 578 30.25 2.60 12.84
C ARG A 578 30.74 3.62 11.82
N VAL A 579 29.99 3.68 10.71
CA VAL A 579 30.14 4.71 9.69
C VAL A 579 28.96 5.68 9.74
N ASP A 580 29.23 6.93 9.40
CA ASP A 580 28.22 7.95 9.13
C ASP A 580 28.30 8.35 7.65
N VAL A 581 27.18 8.37 6.94
CA VAL A 581 27.11 8.79 5.53
C VAL A 581 26.22 10.03 5.48
N TYR A 582 26.82 11.18 5.52
CA TYR A 582 26.07 12.44 5.69
C TYR A 582 25.27 12.84 4.46
N ASP A 583 25.84 12.70 3.26
CA ASP A 583 25.24 13.06 2.00
C ASP A 583 24.86 11.84 1.17
N GLY A 584 24.00 12.05 0.15
CA GLY A 584 23.63 11.03 -0.80
C GLY A 584 22.33 10.28 -0.44
N MET A 585 22.21 9.08 -0.98
CA MET A 585 21.01 8.24 -0.83
C MET A 585 20.94 7.65 0.58
N ASP A 586 19.73 7.64 1.17
CA ASP A 586 19.50 6.98 2.45
C ASP A 586 19.87 5.49 2.40
N ASN A 587 20.27 4.95 3.57
CA ASN A 587 20.55 3.53 3.76
C ASN A 587 21.75 2.97 2.99
N TYR A 588 22.70 3.77 2.52
CA TYR A 588 23.97 3.28 1.97
C TYR A 588 24.66 2.27 2.90
N PRO A 589 24.80 2.50 4.22
CA PRO A 589 25.40 1.52 5.11
C PRO A 589 24.72 0.15 5.11
N MET A 590 23.40 0.08 4.88
CA MET A 590 22.71 -1.21 4.72
C MET A 590 23.10 -1.95 3.45
N PHE A 591 23.33 -1.23 2.34
CA PHE A 591 23.84 -1.82 1.10
C PHE A 591 25.22 -2.41 1.32
N TRP A 592 26.09 -1.69 2.02
CA TRP A 592 27.48 -2.06 2.30
C TRP A 592 27.61 -3.06 3.45
N LYS A 593 26.56 -3.21 4.26
CA LYS A 593 26.57 -4.03 5.48
C LYS A 593 27.59 -3.50 6.50
N MET A 594 27.55 -2.21 6.71
CA MET A 594 28.36 -1.50 7.72
C MET A 594 27.45 -1.02 8.86
N PRO A 595 27.87 -1.16 10.14
CA PRO A 595 27.18 -0.54 11.27
C PRO A 595 27.11 0.98 11.11
N THR A 596 26.03 1.60 11.57
CA THR A 596 25.77 3.04 11.31
C THR A 596 25.02 3.70 12.46
N ILE A 597 24.91 5.03 12.42
CA ILE A 597 24.12 5.85 13.33
C ILE A 597 22.84 6.40 12.68
N GLN A 598 22.53 6.00 11.46
CA GLN A 598 21.41 6.52 10.70
C GLN A 598 20.67 5.41 9.96
N ALA A 599 19.38 5.65 9.75
CA ALA A 599 18.60 4.80 8.87
C ALA A 599 17.33 5.52 8.41
N PHE A 600 16.91 5.26 7.18
CA PHE A 600 15.57 5.53 6.73
C PHE A 600 14.72 4.26 6.90
N HIS A 601 14.21 4.07 8.14
CA HIS A 601 13.50 2.87 8.58
C HIS A 601 12.46 3.23 9.64
N SER A 602 11.19 2.84 9.42
CA SER A 602 10.07 3.28 10.28
C SER A 602 9.97 2.53 11.61
N ILE A 603 10.59 1.35 11.74
CA ILE A 603 10.47 0.47 12.91
C ILE A 603 11.85 0.14 13.44
N VAL A 604 12.20 0.82 14.53
CA VAL A 604 13.45 0.67 15.30
C VAL A 604 13.09 0.52 16.77
N PRO A 605 14.03 0.13 17.67
CA PRO A 605 13.79 0.06 19.10
C PRO A 605 13.25 1.36 19.68
N ALA A 606 12.35 1.28 20.67
CA ALA A 606 11.80 2.42 21.38
C ALA A 606 12.90 3.33 21.96
N SER A 607 13.97 2.73 22.50
CA SER A 607 15.12 3.42 23.04
C SER A 607 15.83 4.35 22.03
N VAL A 608 15.84 4.04 20.75
CA VAL A 608 16.35 4.92 19.68
C VAL A 608 15.41 6.10 19.46
N LEU A 609 14.10 5.87 19.53
CA LEU A 609 13.07 6.90 19.40
C LEU A 609 13.03 7.85 20.61
N GLU A 610 13.51 7.40 21.78
CA GLU A 610 13.68 8.22 22.98
C GLU A 610 14.99 9.00 22.92
N PHE A 611 16.09 8.33 22.57
CA PHE A 611 17.45 8.90 22.60
C PHE A 611 17.63 10.08 21.64
N TYR A 612 17.36 9.89 20.35
CA TYR A 612 17.63 10.93 19.36
C TYR A 612 16.90 12.27 19.64
N PRO A 613 15.58 12.29 19.91
CA PRO A 613 14.90 13.54 20.25
C PRO A 613 15.41 14.18 21.56
N SER A 614 15.91 13.38 22.50
CA SER A 614 16.45 13.89 23.77
C SER A 614 17.70 14.73 23.59
N ILE A 615 18.49 14.44 22.55
CA ILE A 615 19.71 15.20 22.18
C ILE A 615 19.48 16.17 21.01
N GLY A 616 18.21 16.41 20.61
CA GLY A 616 17.88 17.37 19.55
C GLY A 616 17.97 16.82 18.12
N VAL A 617 18.21 15.53 17.93
CA VAL A 617 18.20 14.87 16.61
C VAL A 617 16.77 14.47 16.27
N GLU A 618 16.27 14.90 15.10
CA GLU A 618 14.94 14.47 14.63
C GLU A 618 14.93 12.97 14.29
N ARG A 619 13.99 12.23 14.86
CA ARG A 619 13.77 10.80 14.58
C ARG A 619 12.31 10.53 14.27
N GLY A 620 11.98 10.68 12.98
CA GLY A 620 10.65 10.35 12.43
C GLY A 620 10.63 8.98 11.73
N VAL A 621 10.50 8.98 10.40
CA VAL A 621 10.68 7.79 9.54
C VAL A 621 12.15 7.43 9.34
N GLY A 622 13.04 8.37 9.59
CA GLY A 622 14.49 8.20 9.50
C GLY A 622 15.19 9.02 10.53
N SER A 623 16.49 8.77 10.69
CA SER A 623 17.43 9.59 11.42
C SER A 623 18.59 9.95 10.49
N ARG A 624 18.97 11.20 10.49
CA ARG A 624 20.20 11.70 9.86
C ARG A 624 20.74 12.81 10.75
N PRO A 625 21.59 12.45 11.77
CA PRO A 625 22.13 13.43 12.70
C PRO A 625 22.94 14.50 11.95
N GLU A 626 22.64 15.77 12.21
CA GLU A 626 23.41 16.88 11.66
C GLU A 626 24.89 16.82 12.09
N LEU A 627 25.77 17.43 11.29
CA LEU A 627 27.21 17.42 11.56
C LEU A 627 27.58 18.11 12.86
N LYS A 628 26.77 19.06 13.36
CA LYS A 628 26.95 19.76 14.64
C LYS A 628 26.95 18.84 15.87
N PHE A 629 26.34 17.64 15.77
CA PHE A 629 26.35 16.65 16.87
C PHE A 629 27.60 15.76 16.80
N TYR A 630 28.79 16.39 16.89
CA TYR A 630 30.06 15.65 16.78
C TYR A 630 30.42 14.84 18.03
N GLY A 631 29.93 15.22 19.22
CA GLY A 631 30.01 14.40 20.42
C GLY A 631 29.29 13.07 20.29
N LEU A 632 28.14 13.07 19.58
CA LEU A 632 27.39 11.84 19.24
C LEU A 632 28.27 10.82 18.50
N ARG A 633 29.16 11.26 17.62
CA ARG A 633 30.01 10.36 16.83
C ARG A 633 31.07 9.68 17.70
N GLY A 634 31.63 10.37 18.67
CA GLY A 634 32.48 9.78 19.73
C GLY A 634 31.68 8.78 20.58
N LEU A 635 30.55 9.21 21.13
CA LEU A 635 29.68 8.40 21.99
C LEU A 635 29.20 7.08 21.31
N THR A 636 28.98 7.11 20.03
CA THR A 636 28.43 5.97 19.27
C THR A 636 29.44 5.20 18.44
N SER A 637 30.73 5.38 18.73
CA SER A 637 31.84 4.66 18.06
C SER A 637 31.86 4.84 16.55
N VAL A 638 31.66 6.07 16.05
CA VAL A 638 31.78 6.40 14.62
C VAL A 638 33.25 6.69 14.32
N LYS A 639 33.88 5.86 13.47
CA LYS A 639 35.25 6.01 13.05
C LYS A 639 35.40 6.73 11.72
N TYR A 640 34.47 6.48 10.79
CA TYR A 640 34.54 7.08 9.46
C TYR A 640 33.26 7.84 9.12
N LEU A 641 33.47 9.03 8.56
CA LEU A 641 32.43 9.84 7.94
C LEU A 641 32.66 9.86 6.43
N LEU A 642 31.61 9.61 5.68
CA LEU A 642 31.59 9.67 4.22
C LEU A 642 30.67 10.81 3.78
N THR A 643 31.17 11.70 2.92
CA THR A 643 30.39 12.79 2.30
C THR A 643 30.49 12.70 0.79
N ASP A 644 29.48 13.19 0.05
CA ASP A 644 29.56 13.29 -1.40
C ASP A 644 30.66 14.30 -1.77
N ASN A 645 31.59 13.90 -2.65
CA ASN A 645 32.71 14.75 -3.09
C ASN A 645 32.30 15.99 -3.87
N THR A 646 31.00 16.14 -4.21
CA THR A 646 30.44 17.37 -4.82
C THR A 646 30.04 18.41 -3.78
N SER A 647 29.97 18.04 -2.51
CA SER A 647 29.63 18.91 -1.40
C SER A 647 30.83 19.77 -1.00
N THR A 648 30.57 20.92 -0.37
CA THR A 648 31.61 21.70 0.31
C THR A 648 32.21 20.90 1.43
N GLU A 649 33.54 20.87 1.55
CA GLU A 649 34.22 20.17 2.67
C GLU A 649 33.64 20.61 4.01
N PRO A 650 33.07 19.71 4.79
CA PRO A 650 32.53 20.04 6.08
C PRO A 650 33.68 20.18 7.09
N TYR A 651 33.65 21.23 7.91
CA TYR A 651 34.49 21.27 9.12
C TYR A 651 33.78 20.50 10.24
N ILE A 652 34.42 19.44 10.71
CA ILE A 652 33.96 18.68 11.87
C ILE A 652 35.15 18.45 12.80
N PRO A 653 35.07 18.86 14.07
CA PRO A 653 36.16 18.69 15.04
C PRO A 653 36.63 17.24 15.14
N GLY A 654 37.92 17.02 15.02
CA GLY A 654 38.52 15.67 15.09
C GLY A 654 38.44 14.82 13.84
N PHE A 655 37.81 15.28 12.76
CA PHE A 655 37.76 14.52 11.50
C PHE A 655 38.81 15.04 10.51
N GLU A 656 39.60 14.11 9.95
CA GLU A 656 40.61 14.40 8.94
C GLU A 656 40.30 13.60 7.67
N LYS A 657 40.35 14.25 6.51
CA LYS A 657 40.20 13.59 5.23
C LYS A 657 41.37 12.67 4.94
N ILE A 658 41.09 11.41 4.70
CA ILE A 658 42.12 10.38 4.46
C ILE A 658 42.10 9.84 3.04
N ASP A 659 40.95 9.80 2.36
CA ASP A 659 40.80 9.16 1.05
C ASP A 659 39.58 9.69 0.27
N ASN A 660 39.46 9.28 -1.00
CA ASN A 660 38.28 9.44 -1.84
C ASN A 660 38.03 8.12 -2.59
N GLN A 661 36.88 7.50 -2.32
CA GLN A 661 36.51 6.22 -2.92
C GLN A 661 35.07 6.28 -3.44
N THR A 662 34.85 5.80 -4.65
CA THR A 662 33.51 5.65 -5.26
C THR A 662 32.64 6.93 -5.18
N GLY A 663 33.27 8.11 -5.29
CA GLY A 663 32.59 9.40 -5.23
C GLY A 663 32.33 9.92 -3.81
N PHE A 664 32.81 9.25 -2.77
CA PHE A 664 32.77 9.75 -1.41
C PHE A 664 34.13 10.22 -0.94
N ASP A 665 34.16 11.38 -0.30
CA ASP A 665 35.29 11.80 0.52
C ASP A 665 35.19 11.12 1.88
N ILE A 666 36.28 10.47 2.29
CA ILE A 666 36.35 9.69 3.53
C ILE A 666 37.16 10.45 4.56
N TYR A 667 36.54 10.66 5.71
CA TYR A 667 37.17 11.30 6.86
C TYR A 667 37.30 10.30 7.99
N GLU A 668 38.49 10.30 8.65
CA GLU A 668 38.73 9.50 9.84
C GLU A 668 38.55 10.37 11.10
N ASN A 669 37.84 9.85 12.10
CA ASN A 669 37.62 10.48 13.39
C ASN A 669 38.83 10.25 14.34
N LYS A 670 39.63 11.26 14.63
CA LYS A 670 40.73 11.19 15.58
C LYS A 670 40.22 11.14 17.03
N ASN A 671 38.95 11.51 17.25
CA ASN A 671 38.27 11.44 18.54
C ASN A 671 37.46 10.11 18.66
N PHE A 672 37.83 9.08 17.89
CA PHE A 672 37.18 7.79 17.93
C PHE A 672 37.33 7.10 19.29
N ILE A 673 36.19 6.56 19.80
CA ILE A 673 36.14 5.75 21.01
C ILE A 673 35.66 4.36 20.62
N PRO A 674 36.42 3.29 20.88
CA PRO A 674 35.99 1.92 20.66
C PRO A 674 34.70 1.57 21.41
N MET A 675 33.96 0.58 20.93
CA MET A 675 32.74 0.13 21.56
C MET A 675 33.00 -0.51 22.93
N GLY A 676 32.34 0.00 23.95
CA GLY A 676 32.47 -0.46 25.34
C GLY A 676 33.54 0.30 26.08
N PHE A 677 33.13 1.24 26.92
CA PHE A 677 34.04 2.04 27.74
C PHE A 677 33.44 2.38 29.10
N THR A 678 34.26 2.89 30.03
CA THR A 678 33.87 3.29 31.39
C THR A 678 33.81 4.81 31.53
N TYR A 679 33.15 5.26 32.60
CA TYR A 679 33.05 6.66 33.00
C TYR A 679 33.67 6.87 34.36
N ASP A 680 34.07 8.10 34.66
CA ASP A 680 34.51 8.54 35.99
C ASP A 680 33.45 9.37 36.72
N GLN A 681 32.49 9.91 35.91
CA GLN A 681 31.46 10.81 36.43
C GLN A 681 30.09 10.33 36.04
N TYR A 682 29.07 10.63 36.85
CA TYR A 682 27.67 10.49 36.49
C TYR A 682 26.98 11.85 36.44
N ILE A 683 25.92 11.95 35.68
CA ILE A 683 25.02 13.09 35.63
C ILE A 683 23.61 12.68 36.05
N THR A 684 22.92 13.60 36.72
CA THR A 684 21.54 13.43 37.12
C THR A 684 20.58 13.82 35.98
N GLN A 685 19.32 13.37 36.07
CA GLN A 685 18.31 13.83 35.13
C GLN A 685 18.15 15.36 35.13
N THR A 686 18.29 16.00 36.28
CA THR A 686 18.22 17.46 36.39
C THR A 686 19.34 18.14 35.60
N THR A 687 20.60 17.71 35.78
CA THR A 687 21.73 18.23 35.00
C THR A 687 21.53 18.05 33.49
N PHE A 688 21.02 16.90 33.09
CA PHE A 688 20.72 16.61 31.68
C PHE A 688 19.63 17.53 31.13
N ASP A 689 18.53 17.75 31.88
CA ASP A 689 17.41 18.58 31.43
C ASP A 689 17.72 20.06 31.39
N ASP A 690 18.60 20.55 32.33
CA ASP A 690 19.06 21.94 32.36
C ASP A 690 20.06 22.25 31.23
N THR A 691 20.70 21.23 30.63
CA THR A 691 21.60 21.39 29.48
C THR A 691 20.83 21.49 28.18
N THR A 692 21.23 22.35 27.25
CA THR A 692 20.59 22.54 25.96
C THR A 692 20.67 21.26 25.12
N LYS A 693 19.64 20.96 24.35
CA LYS A 693 19.57 19.71 23.56
C LYS A 693 20.77 19.56 22.61
N GLU A 694 21.25 20.66 22.08
CA GLU A 694 22.39 20.70 21.15
C GLU A 694 23.76 20.42 21.82
N GLU A 695 23.83 20.44 23.16
CA GLU A 695 25.04 20.16 23.93
C GLU A 695 24.98 18.79 24.64
N ARG A 696 23.84 18.16 24.70
CA ARG A 696 23.63 16.88 25.42
C ARG A 696 24.46 15.72 24.87
N ASP A 697 24.77 15.71 23.57
CA ASP A 697 25.63 14.68 22.98
C ASP A 697 27.06 14.73 23.55
N ARG A 698 27.58 15.94 23.85
CA ARG A 698 28.88 16.16 24.47
C ARG A 698 28.85 15.92 25.99
N LEU A 699 27.75 16.33 26.64
CA LEU A 699 27.55 16.06 28.07
C LEU A 699 27.53 14.55 28.36
N LEU A 700 26.91 13.75 27.49
CA LEU A 700 26.86 12.29 27.61
C LEU A 700 28.21 11.60 27.36
N LEU A 701 29.21 12.31 26.83
CA LEU A 701 30.62 11.84 26.82
C LEU A 701 31.33 12.10 28.13
N GLU A 702 31.02 13.20 28.82
CA GLU A 702 31.63 13.54 30.11
C GLU A 702 31.16 12.66 31.24
N GLY A 703 29.83 12.41 31.33
CA GLY A 703 29.26 11.62 32.39
C GLY A 703 28.16 10.68 31.93
N ILE A 704 28.04 9.58 32.61
CA ILE A 704 26.95 8.62 32.39
C ILE A 704 25.67 9.13 33.04
N LEU A 705 24.58 9.24 32.30
CA LEU A 705 23.27 9.61 32.83
C LEU A 705 22.65 8.42 33.57
N LEU A 706 22.43 8.57 34.86
CA LEU A 706 21.88 7.58 35.75
C LEU A 706 20.55 8.06 36.38
N SER A 707 19.60 7.14 36.55
CA SER A 707 18.41 7.37 37.35
C SER A 707 18.73 7.41 38.86
N GLU A 708 17.81 7.92 39.69
CA GLU A 708 17.96 7.94 41.14
C GLU A 708 18.25 6.56 41.75
N GLU A 709 17.56 5.52 41.24
CA GLU A 709 17.75 4.13 41.65
C GLU A 709 19.16 3.62 41.29
N GLN A 710 19.63 3.97 40.10
CA GLN A 710 20.97 3.60 39.63
C GLN A 710 22.06 4.37 40.39
N ILE A 711 21.82 5.62 40.77
CA ILE A 711 22.73 6.41 41.61
C ILE A 711 22.83 5.76 43.00
N GLU A 712 21.72 5.34 43.60
CA GLU A 712 21.76 4.63 44.90
C GLU A 712 22.57 3.33 44.81
N LYS A 713 22.47 2.61 43.67
CA LYS A 713 23.14 1.31 43.47
C LYS A 713 24.61 1.44 43.08
N TYR A 714 24.95 2.41 42.22
CA TYR A 714 26.27 2.52 41.56
C TYR A 714 27.00 3.86 41.79
N GLY A 715 26.36 4.89 42.36
CA GLY A 715 26.91 6.22 42.50
C GLY A 715 28.28 6.26 43.20
N GLN A 716 28.55 5.25 44.07
CA GLN A 716 29.85 5.11 44.74
C GLN A 716 31.03 4.85 43.77
N TYR A 717 30.78 4.43 42.53
CA TYR A 717 31.83 4.21 41.54
C TYR A 717 32.25 5.50 40.81
N PHE A 718 31.45 6.57 40.92
CA PHE A 718 31.56 7.79 40.15
C PHE A 718 31.61 9.03 41.01
N THR A 719 32.01 10.12 40.42
CA THR A 719 31.85 11.48 40.99
C THR A 719 30.66 12.16 40.28
N GLU A 720 29.82 12.88 41.02
CA GLU A 720 28.73 13.64 40.43
C GLU A 720 29.26 14.84 39.64
N LEU A 721 28.80 15.00 38.40
CA LEU A 721 29.01 16.20 37.59
C LEU A 721 27.78 17.10 37.73
N SER A 722 27.88 18.14 38.51
CA SER A 722 26.82 19.12 38.72
C SER A 722 26.73 20.11 37.56
N TYR A 723 25.55 20.68 37.31
CA TYR A 723 25.33 21.64 36.21
C TYR A 723 26.30 22.79 36.17
N GLY A 724 26.72 23.32 37.34
CA GLY A 724 27.67 24.40 37.44
C GLY A 724 29.12 24.04 37.07
N ASP A 725 29.42 22.75 36.99
CA ASP A 725 30.73 22.20 36.66
C ASP A 725 30.79 21.64 35.22
N VAL A 726 29.68 21.73 34.47
CA VAL A 726 29.63 21.29 33.07
C VAL A 726 30.55 22.15 32.22
N PRO A 727 31.57 21.57 31.54
CA PRO A 727 32.55 22.35 30.77
C PRO A 727 31.91 23.08 29.58
N TYR A 728 32.49 24.21 29.18
CA TYR A 728 32.21 24.84 27.90
C TYR A 728 32.88 24.01 26.80
N PHE A 729 32.09 23.31 26.00
CA PHE A 729 32.58 22.32 25.02
C PHE A 729 33.26 22.98 23.81
N SER A 730 34.55 23.34 23.94
CA SER A 730 35.42 23.66 22.82
C SER A 730 35.90 22.38 22.11
N ASP A 731 36.46 22.52 20.91
CA ASP A 731 37.00 21.39 20.15
C ASP A 731 38.15 20.68 20.89
N ASP A 732 39.00 21.44 21.60
CA ASP A 732 40.09 20.88 22.38
C ASP A 732 39.61 20.13 23.63
N GLU A 733 38.57 20.62 24.30
CA GLU A 733 37.95 19.96 25.45
C GLU A 733 37.26 18.65 24.99
N LEU A 734 36.57 18.65 23.86
CA LEU A 734 36.01 17.44 23.29
C LEU A 734 37.08 16.38 23.02
N ALA A 735 38.23 16.79 22.45
CA ALA A 735 39.31 15.87 22.15
C ALA A 735 39.88 15.25 23.44
N GLU A 736 40.07 16.04 24.53
CA GLU A 736 40.54 15.53 25.82
C GLU A 736 39.52 14.58 26.47
N VAL A 737 38.21 14.87 26.38
CA VAL A 737 37.15 13.98 26.87
C VAL A 737 37.17 12.66 26.14
N CYS A 738 37.21 12.67 24.80
CA CYS A 738 37.28 11.46 23.98
C CYS A 738 38.55 10.66 24.30
N LYS A 739 39.67 11.32 24.50
CA LYS A 739 40.92 10.69 24.90
C LYS A 739 40.84 10.05 26.29
N ALA A 740 40.15 10.72 27.25
CA ALA A 740 39.91 10.16 28.58
C ALA A 740 39.06 8.89 28.50
N ARG A 741 37.96 8.90 27.73
CA ARG A 741 37.12 7.70 27.50
C ARG A 741 37.87 6.55 26.81
N ASN A 742 38.82 6.88 25.93
CA ASN A 742 39.63 5.86 25.21
C ASN A 742 40.68 5.17 26.10
N GLN A 743 40.93 5.63 27.35
CA GLN A 743 41.87 5.00 28.25
C GLN A 743 41.39 3.67 28.82
N GLU A 744 40.08 3.53 29.06
CA GLU A 744 39.45 2.29 29.55
C GLU A 744 38.32 1.82 28.60
N THR A 745 38.72 1.15 27.54
CA THR A 745 37.80 0.58 26.51
C THR A 745 37.94 -0.94 26.45
N CYS A 746 36.94 -1.56 25.90
CA CYS A 746 36.98 -3.00 25.61
C CYS A 746 38.04 -3.31 24.53
N THR A 747 38.82 -4.36 24.74
CA THR A 747 39.89 -4.79 23.81
C THR A 747 39.38 -5.71 22.70
N ASP A 748 38.39 -6.60 22.96
CA ASP A 748 37.92 -7.61 22.03
C ASP A 748 36.40 -7.53 21.84
N PHE A 749 35.96 -6.49 21.13
CA PHE A 749 34.53 -6.41 20.80
C PHE A 749 34.22 -7.22 19.55
N THR A 750 33.42 -8.28 19.68
CA THR A 750 33.02 -9.16 18.56
C THR A 750 31.53 -9.38 18.53
N THR A 751 30.95 -9.48 17.34
CA THR A 751 29.51 -9.72 17.12
C THR A 751 29.27 -11.07 16.48
N ASP A 752 28.18 -11.72 16.84
CA ASP A 752 27.71 -12.95 16.21
C ASP A 752 26.18 -12.94 15.96
N ASN A 753 25.63 -14.06 15.55
CA ASN A 753 24.20 -14.21 15.28
C ASN A 753 23.31 -14.21 16.53
N LYS A 754 23.89 -14.12 17.71
CA LYS A 754 23.15 -14.15 19.01
C LYS A 754 23.38 -12.92 19.86
N GLY A 755 24.29 -12.02 19.47
CA GLY A 755 24.61 -10.84 20.22
C GLY A 755 26.06 -10.39 20.04
N PHE A 756 26.73 -10.02 21.13
CA PHE A 756 28.14 -9.58 21.11
C PHE A 756 28.90 -9.96 22.38
N SER A 757 30.20 -9.99 22.28
CA SER A 757 31.13 -10.22 23.40
C SER A 757 32.11 -9.07 23.47
N ALA A 758 32.60 -8.78 24.68
CA ALA A 758 33.64 -7.79 24.90
C ALA A 758 34.50 -8.20 26.09
N VAL A 759 35.75 -7.72 26.13
CA VAL A 759 36.68 -7.96 27.24
C VAL A 759 37.20 -6.61 27.73
N ILE A 760 37.21 -6.42 29.04
CA ILE A 760 37.72 -5.19 29.66
C ILE A 760 38.39 -5.47 31.02
N THR A 761 39.44 -4.70 31.35
CA THR A 761 40.14 -4.73 32.67
C THR A 761 40.13 -3.34 33.26
N PRO A 762 39.05 -2.89 33.92
CA PRO A 762 38.96 -1.56 34.49
C PRO A 762 39.83 -1.46 35.77
N ALA A 763 40.29 -0.24 36.06
CA ALA A 763 41.11 0.01 37.26
C ALA A 763 40.34 -0.11 38.58
N LYS A 764 39.05 0.22 38.58
CA LYS A 764 38.10 0.15 39.72
C LYS A 764 36.78 -0.47 39.29
N ASP A 765 35.93 -0.88 40.23
CA ASP A 765 34.55 -1.28 39.98
C ASP A 765 33.85 -0.16 39.21
N ASN A 766 33.14 -0.51 38.13
CA ASN A 766 32.51 0.46 37.24
C ASN A 766 31.33 -0.14 36.46
N LEU A 767 30.64 0.69 35.71
CA LEU A 767 29.71 0.29 34.66
C LEU A 767 30.39 0.40 33.29
N VAL A 768 30.36 -0.66 32.50
CA VAL A 768 30.80 -0.60 31.11
C VAL A 768 29.63 -0.21 30.25
N PHE A 769 29.74 0.93 29.59
CA PHE A 769 28.76 1.49 28.70
C PHE A 769 28.92 0.91 27.28
N PHE A 770 27.80 0.56 26.65
CA PHE A 770 27.73 0.14 25.24
C PHE A 770 26.69 1.00 24.52
N SER A 771 27.06 1.69 23.45
CA SER A 771 26.15 2.45 22.60
C SER A 771 25.30 1.53 21.71
N VAL A 772 24.77 0.46 22.29
CA VAL A 772 23.83 -0.47 21.69
C VAL A 772 22.44 -0.19 22.29
N PRO A 773 21.40 0.02 21.48
CA PRO A 773 20.08 0.33 21.98
C PRO A 773 19.55 -0.72 22.96
N TYR A 774 19.01 -0.25 24.08
CA TYR A 774 18.34 -1.12 25.05
C TYR A 774 17.06 -1.73 24.44
N ASP A 775 16.89 -3.04 24.66
CA ASP A 775 15.68 -3.78 24.28
C ASP A 775 15.50 -4.92 25.30
N GLU A 776 14.26 -5.22 25.68
CA GLU A 776 13.92 -6.27 26.65
C GLU A 776 14.40 -7.68 26.25
N GLY A 777 14.75 -7.86 24.98
CA GLY A 777 15.29 -9.13 24.46
C GLY A 777 16.74 -9.41 24.85
N TRP A 778 17.46 -8.44 25.41
CA TRP A 778 18.84 -8.59 25.84
C TRP A 778 18.96 -9.30 27.19
N THR A 779 19.98 -10.13 27.31
CA THR A 779 20.46 -10.72 28.57
C THR A 779 21.98 -10.63 28.58
N ALA A 780 22.60 -10.40 29.74
CA ALA A 780 24.05 -10.28 29.85
C ALA A 780 24.64 -11.23 30.89
N THR A 781 25.90 -11.60 30.68
CA THR A 781 26.74 -12.30 31.67
C THR A 781 28.11 -11.63 31.74
N VAL A 782 28.66 -11.51 32.92
CA VAL A 782 30.04 -11.11 33.17
C VAL A 782 30.76 -12.27 33.83
N ASN A 783 31.87 -12.73 33.24
CA ASN A 783 32.61 -13.90 33.68
C ASN A 783 31.72 -15.14 33.82
N GLY A 784 30.73 -15.30 32.89
CA GLY A 784 29.76 -16.42 32.89
C GLY A 784 28.66 -16.33 33.93
N LYS A 785 28.61 -15.29 34.76
CA LYS A 785 27.55 -15.05 35.74
C LYS A 785 26.53 -14.08 35.19
N PRO A 786 25.22 -14.36 35.28
CA PRO A 786 24.18 -13.41 34.88
C PRO A 786 24.31 -12.09 35.64
N VAL A 787 24.18 -10.98 34.92
CA VAL A 787 24.15 -9.62 35.46
C VAL A 787 22.94 -8.86 34.93
N GLU A 788 22.48 -7.88 35.66
CA GLU A 788 21.44 -6.96 35.24
C GLU A 788 22.00 -6.00 34.19
N ILE A 789 21.21 -5.69 33.18
CA ILE A 789 21.53 -4.70 32.17
C ILE A 789 20.86 -3.39 32.57
N GLU A 790 21.66 -2.36 32.84
CA GLU A 790 21.16 -1.03 33.15
C GLU A 790 20.87 -0.26 31.87
N LYS A 791 19.66 0.35 31.78
CA LYS A 791 19.34 1.31 30.72
C LYS A 791 19.85 2.66 31.13
N VAL A 792 20.89 3.14 30.44
CA VAL A 792 21.60 4.38 30.75
C VAL A 792 21.59 5.33 29.54
N ASN A 793 21.99 6.58 29.72
CA ASN A 793 22.11 7.58 28.65
C ASN A 793 20.82 7.59 27.76
N VAL A 794 19.67 7.62 28.43
CA VAL A 794 18.31 7.59 27.83
C VAL A 794 17.95 6.27 27.14
N GLY A 795 18.84 5.70 26.31
CA GLY A 795 18.47 4.60 25.44
C GLY A 795 19.50 3.48 25.25
N PHE A 796 20.62 3.53 25.96
CA PHE A 796 21.72 2.58 25.80
C PHE A 796 21.86 1.62 26.98
N MET A 797 22.82 0.72 26.91
CA MET A 797 23.04 -0.33 27.89
C MET A 797 24.36 -0.17 28.63
N ALA A 798 24.35 -0.53 29.91
CA ALA A 798 25.56 -0.74 30.69
C ALA A 798 25.46 -1.98 31.58
N VAL A 799 26.62 -2.56 31.94
CA VAL A 799 26.70 -3.70 32.87
C VAL A 799 27.78 -3.47 33.90
N PRO A 800 27.58 -3.89 35.15
CA PRO A 800 28.58 -3.76 36.20
C PRO A 800 29.73 -4.75 36.01
N VAL A 801 30.97 -4.27 36.29
CA VAL A 801 32.19 -5.05 36.21
C VAL A 801 33.06 -4.78 37.46
N GLU A 802 33.91 -5.76 37.80
CA GLU A 802 34.81 -5.66 38.94
C GLU A 802 36.18 -5.10 38.53
N GLY A 803 36.70 -4.18 39.30
CA GLY A 803 38.00 -3.55 39.06
C GLY A 803 39.19 -4.46 39.28
N GLY A 804 40.31 -4.11 38.62
CA GLY A 804 41.61 -4.78 38.80
C GLY A 804 41.67 -6.21 38.23
N LYS A 805 40.68 -6.67 37.50
CA LYS A 805 40.69 -7.98 36.84
C LYS A 805 40.07 -7.93 35.47
N GLU A 806 40.41 -8.93 34.66
CA GLU A 806 39.79 -9.14 33.37
C GLU A 806 38.31 -9.56 33.51
N ASN A 807 37.42 -8.89 32.79
CA ASN A 807 36.01 -9.18 32.74
C ASN A 807 35.62 -9.55 31.30
N VAL A 808 35.13 -10.78 31.15
CA VAL A 808 34.58 -11.25 29.86
C VAL A 808 33.07 -11.02 29.89
N ILE A 809 32.61 -10.08 29.09
CA ILE A 809 31.22 -9.67 28.98
C ILE A 809 30.60 -10.38 27.77
N ARG A 810 29.40 -10.95 27.96
CA ARG A 810 28.63 -11.54 26.87
C ARG A 810 27.19 -11.07 26.91
N PHE A 811 26.72 -10.44 25.84
CA PHE A 811 25.32 -10.14 25.60
C PHE A 811 24.67 -11.16 24.65
N HIS A 812 23.48 -11.62 24.99
CA HIS A 812 22.70 -12.53 24.15
C HIS A 812 21.33 -11.92 23.90
N TYR A 813 20.93 -11.86 22.64
CA TYR A 813 19.64 -11.31 22.22
C TYR A 813 18.66 -12.40 21.78
N MET A 814 17.44 -12.28 22.24
CA MET A 814 16.30 -13.09 21.79
C MET A 814 15.08 -12.19 21.59
N THR A 815 14.56 -12.15 20.39
CA THR A 815 13.38 -11.32 20.05
C THR A 815 12.25 -11.52 21.06
N PRO A 816 11.77 -10.45 21.73
CA PRO A 816 10.64 -10.52 22.68
C PRO A 816 9.40 -11.13 22.04
N GLY A 817 8.71 -11.99 22.79
CA GLY A 817 7.49 -12.65 22.34
C GLY A 817 7.67 -13.81 21.34
N LEU A 818 8.86 -13.99 20.73
CA LEU A 818 9.05 -15.00 19.66
C LEU A 818 8.78 -16.43 20.17
N LYS A 819 9.35 -16.83 21.31
CA LYS A 819 9.14 -18.18 21.87
C LYS A 819 7.68 -18.44 22.20
N ILE A 820 7.02 -17.46 22.84
CA ILE A 820 5.60 -17.53 23.19
C ILE A 820 4.75 -17.58 21.92
N GLY A 821 5.05 -16.71 20.95
CA GLY A 821 4.35 -16.66 19.67
C GLY A 821 4.43 -18.00 18.91
N ILE A 822 5.60 -18.64 18.86
CA ILE A 822 5.77 -19.96 18.24
C ILE A 822 4.95 -21.02 18.98
N ALA A 823 4.97 -21.05 20.32
CA ALA A 823 4.22 -22.01 21.12
C ALA A 823 2.70 -21.86 20.92
N VAL A 824 2.20 -20.62 20.94
CA VAL A 824 0.79 -20.29 20.69
C VAL A 824 0.38 -20.70 19.27
N SER A 825 1.20 -20.37 18.26
CA SER A 825 0.90 -20.76 16.88
C SER A 825 0.88 -22.25 16.68
N ALA A 826 1.84 -22.99 17.25
CA ALA A 826 1.88 -24.46 17.17
C ALA A 826 0.64 -25.08 17.81
N GLY A 827 0.24 -24.61 19.00
CA GLY A 827 -1.00 -25.02 19.66
C GLY A 827 -2.25 -24.72 18.83
N ALA A 828 -2.31 -23.53 18.25
CA ALA A 828 -3.43 -23.12 17.40
C ALA A 828 -3.52 -23.93 16.10
N PHE A 829 -2.40 -24.24 15.44
CA PHE A 829 -2.38 -25.14 14.28
C PHE A 829 -2.85 -26.54 14.63
N LEU A 830 -2.46 -27.07 15.80
CA LEU A 830 -2.95 -28.36 16.28
C LEU A 830 -4.47 -28.33 16.52
N LEU A 831 -4.97 -27.28 17.19
CA LEU A 831 -6.41 -27.09 17.39
C LEU A 831 -7.18 -26.95 16.07
N LEU A 832 -6.64 -26.23 15.10
CA LEU A 832 -7.22 -26.08 13.77
C LEU A 832 -7.25 -27.43 13.01
N LEU A 833 -6.22 -28.23 13.16
CA LEU A 833 -6.19 -29.60 12.61
C LEU A 833 -7.26 -30.50 13.27
N VAL A 834 -7.38 -30.48 14.59
CA VAL A 834 -8.42 -31.21 15.33
C VAL A 834 -9.81 -30.75 14.86
N TYR A 835 -10.03 -29.43 14.80
CA TYR A 835 -11.26 -28.85 14.30
C TYR A 835 -11.58 -29.35 12.88
N TYR A 836 -10.60 -29.32 11.97
CA TYR A 836 -10.77 -29.81 10.59
C TYR A 836 -11.13 -31.30 10.54
N LEU A 837 -10.43 -32.15 11.32
CA LEU A 837 -10.69 -33.57 11.40
C LEU A 837 -12.09 -33.85 11.99
N MET A 838 -12.51 -33.12 13.03
CA MET A 838 -13.85 -33.19 13.59
C MET A 838 -14.92 -32.82 12.53
N ILE A 839 -14.75 -31.73 11.81
CA ILE A 839 -15.66 -31.33 10.74
C ILE A 839 -15.70 -32.39 9.64
N ARG A 840 -14.57 -32.98 9.27
CA ARG A 840 -14.50 -34.07 8.29
C ARG A 840 -15.25 -35.30 8.75
N TYR A 841 -15.13 -35.67 10.04
CA TYR A 841 -15.86 -36.76 10.65
C TYR A 841 -17.38 -36.51 10.65
N LEU A 842 -17.79 -35.30 11.08
CA LEU A 842 -19.21 -34.92 11.13
C LEU A 842 -19.84 -34.90 9.71
N ARG A 843 -19.10 -34.49 8.68
CA ARG A 843 -19.52 -34.56 7.29
C ARG A 843 -19.76 -35.96 6.79
N LYS A 844 -18.93 -36.94 7.23
CA LYS A 844 -19.14 -38.35 6.90
C LYS A 844 -20.36 -38.94 7.62
N LYS A 845 -20.55 -38.56 8.89
CA LYS A 845 -21.66 -39.09 9.72
C LYS A 845 -23.03 -38.51 9.32
N ASN A 846 -23.09 -37.21 8.99
CA ASN A 846 -24.33 -36.53 8.58
C ASN A 846 -24.07 -35.54 7.45
N PRO A 847 -24.03 -36.02 6.17
CA PRO A 847 -23.74 -35.23 5.00
C PRO A 847 -24.76 -34.10 4.73
N GLU A 848 -26.03 -34.32 5.09
CA GLU A 848 -27.10 -33.32 4.88
C GLU A 848 -26.90 -32.09 5.75
N LYS A 849 -26.50 -32.29 6.99
CA LYS A 849 -26.33 -31.23 7.99
C LYS A 849 -25.00 -30.50 7.87
N TYR A 850 -23.90 -31.26 7.66
CA TYR A 850 -22.53 -30.75 7.68
C TYR A 850 -21.83 -30.75 6.31
N GLY A 851 -22.47 -31.29 5.28
CA GLY A 851 -21.91 -31.37 3.94
C GLY A 851 -21.69 -30.00 3.31
N VAL A 852 -20.69 -29.91 2.43
CA VAL A 852 -20.48 -28.73 1.60
C VAL A 852 -21.61 -28.63 0.57
N ARG A 853 -22.22 -27.47 0.43
CA ARG A 853 -23.27 -27.23 -0.56
C ARG A 853 -22.65 -27.16 -1.95
N LYS A 854 -22.92 -28.15 -2.80
CA LYS A 854 -22.29 -28.31 -4.13
C LYS A 854 -22.70 -27.25 -5.14
N TYR A 855 -23.89 -26.64 -4.99
CA TYR A 855 -24.44 -25.72 -6.03
C TYR A 855 -24.00 -24.28 -5.80
N ALA A 856 -23.43 -23.99 -4.68
CA ALA A 856 -23.10 -22.60 -4.37
C ALA A 856 -21.75 -22.15 -4.93
N HIS A 857 -21.05 -23.02 -5.66
CA HIS A 857 -19.78 -22.66 -6.29
C HIS A 857 -19.91 -21.72 -7.47
N LEU A 858 -21.02 -21.85 -8.20
CA LEU A 858 -21.29 -21.07 -9.39
C LEU A 858 -22.77 -20.75 -9.35
N ARG A 859 -23.12 -19.59 -8.83
CA ARG A 859 -24.50 -19.10 -8.80
C ARG A 859 -25.01 -18.79 -10.20
N PHE A 860 -24.09 -18.61 -11.15
CA PHE A 860 -24.41 -18.23 -12.52
C PHE A 860 -23.67 -19.13 -13.47
N THR A 861 -24.43 -19.67 -14.45
CA THR A 861 -23.87 -20.33 -15.62
C THR A 861 -23.33 -19.29 -16.59
N ASP A 862 -22.40 -19.70 -17.45
CA ASP A 862 -21.98 -18.88 -18.57
C ASP A 862 -23.19 -18.55 -19.45
N THR A 863 -23.35 -17.29 -19.86
CA THR A 863 -24.47 -16.81 -20.69
C THR A 863 -24.61 -17.65 -21.99
N THR A 864 -23.50 -18.17 -22.50
CA THR A 864 -23.48 -19.05 -23.67
C THR A 864 -24.15 -20.39 -23.37
N GLU A 865 -24.01 -20.91 -22.15
CA GLU A 865 -24.64 -22.17 -21.74
C GLU A 865 -26.09 -21.99 -21.32
N GLU A 866 -26.45 -20.87 -20.70
CA GLU A 866 -27.84 -20.49 -20.45
C GLU A 866 -28.61 -20.40 -21.75
N ILE A 867 -28.06 -19.81 -22.81
CA ILE A 867 -28.67 -19.70 -24.13
C ILE A 867 -28.80 -21.06 -24.75
N LYS A 868 -27.82 -21.97 -24.58
CA LYS A 868 -27.91 -23.35 -25.07
C LYS A 868 -28.97 -24.13 -24.30
N ALA A 869 -29.07 -23.98 -23.00
CA ALA A 869 -30.07 -24.61 -22.16
C ALA A 869 -31.50 -24.09 -22.49
N GLU A 870 -31.66 -22.78 -22.67
CA GLU A 870 -32.94 -22.16 -23.04
C GLU A 870 -33.38 -22.58 -24.43
N ARG A 871 -32.45 -22.67 -25.40
CA ARG A 871 -32.75 -23.23 -26.74
C ARG A 871 -33.11 -24.69 -26.66
N ALA A 872 -32.39 -25.51 -25.89
CA ALA A 872 -32.70 -26.92 -25.71
C ALA A 872 -34.08 -27.11 -25.07
N TYR A 873 -34.44 -26.29 -24.08
CA TYR A 873 -35.75 -26.26 -23.46
C TYR A 873 -36.84 -25.85 -24.46
N THR A 874 -36.65 -24.80 -25.24
CA THR A 874 -37.56 -24.31 -26.26
C THR A 874 -37.79 -25.39 -27.35
N TYR A 875 -36.71 -26.08 -27.78
CA TYR A 875 -36.81 -27.19 -28.71
C TYR A 875 -37.58 -28.39 -28.12
N SER A 876 -37.42 -28.69 -26.84
CA SER A 876 -38.14 -29.76 -26.17
C SER A 876 -39.63 -29.44 -26.05
N VAL A 877 -39.99 -28.20 -25.71
CA VAL A 877 -41.37 -27.72 -25.62
C VAL A 877 -42.03 -27.72 -27.00
N LEU A 878 -41.33 -27.22 -28.03
CA LEU A 878 -41.85 -27.26 -29.42
C LEU A 878 -42.06 -28.68 -29.92
N ASN A 879 -41.14 -29.61 -29.63
CA ASN A 879 -41.32 -31.01 -29.98
C ASN A 879 -42.49 -31.67 -29.20
N THR A 880 -42.70 -31.31 -27.96
CA THR A 880 -43.82 -31.78 -27.14
C THR A 880 -45.15 -31.22 -27.66
N CYS A 881 -45.17 -29.94 -28.04
CA CYS A 881 -46.36 -29.34 -28.68
C CYS A 881 -46.67 -29.97 -30.04
N GLN A 882 -45.65 -30.27 -30.87
CA GLN A 882 -45.85 -30.99 -32.16
C GLN A 882 -46.35 -32.41 -31.97
N THR A 883 -45.87 -33.15 -30.96
CA THR A 883 -46.36 -34.49 -30.63
C THR A 883 -47.79 -34.48 -30.07
N LEU A 884 -48.08 -33.41 -29.22
CA LEU A 884 -49.47 -33.24 -28.74
C LEU A 884 -50.46 -32.83 -29.86
N SER A 885 -50.03 -31.96 -30.78
CA SER A 885 -50.86 -31.58 -31.93
C SER A 885 -51.09 -32.74 -32.92
N ALA A 886 -50.11 -33.64 -33.05
CA ALA A 886 -50.25 -34.86 -33.86
C ALA A 886 -51.13 -35.99 -33.19
N ALA A 887 -51.37 -35.85 -31.88
CA ALA A 887 -52.21 -36.78 -31.11
C ALA A 887 -53.63 -36.28 -30.88
N ILE A 888 -54.02 -35.12 -31.41
CA ILE A 888 -55.36 -34.57 -31.31
C ILE A 888 -56.17 -35.16 -32.48
N PRO A 889 -57.27 -35.85 -32.20
CA PRO A 889 -58.17 -36.40 -33.33
C PRO A 889 -58.67 -35.27 -34.22
N GLU A 890 -58.74 -35.53 -35.52
CA GLU A 890 -59.19 -34.56 -36.54
C GLU A 890 -60.52 -33.90 -36.23
N GLU A 891 -61.40 -34.58 -35.45
CA GLU A 891 -62.71 -34.08 -35.02
C GLU A 891 -62.66 -32.88 -34.11
N ILE A 892 -61.56 -32.73 -33.26
CA ILE A 892 -61.36 -31.58 -32.37
C ILE A 892 -60.83 -30.38 -33.16
N LEU A 893 -60.05 -30.61 -34.20
CA LEU A 893 -59.53 -29.55 -35.07
C LEU A 893 -60.63 -28.93 -35.93
N LYS A 894 -61.68 -29.69 -36.29
CA LYS A 894 -62.85 -29.17 -36.99
C LYS A 894 -63.78 -28.33 -36.12
N GLN A 895 -63.86 -28.59 -34.81
CA GLN A 895 -64.63 -27.77 -33.86
C GLN A 895 -63.95 -26.41 -33.55
N GLN A 896 -62.67 -26.27 -33.77
CA GLN A 896 -61.95 -24.98 -33.64
C GLN A 896 -62.04 -24.10 -34.89
N ALA A 897 -62.34 -24.68 -36.06
CA ALA A 897 -62.50 -23.93 -37.32
C ALA A 897 -63.83 -23.18 -37.43
N ASP A 898 -64.86 -23.55 -36.64
CA ASP A 898 -66.18 -22.93 -36.62
C ASP A 898 -66.35 -21.83 -35.49
N MET A 899 -65.30 -21.41 -34.84
CA MET A 899 -65.40 -20.29 -33.91
C MET A 899 -65.07 -18.94 -34.63
N PRO A 900 -65.85 -17.88 -34.40
CA PRO A 900 -65.69 -16.64 -35.15
C PRO A 900 -64.36 -15.97 -34.79
N GLU A 901 -63.71 -15.43 -35.78
CA GLU A 901 -62.39 -14.78 -35.83
C GLU A 901 -62.24 -13.50 -34.98
N ASN A 902 -62.74 -13.45 -33.74
CA ASN A 902 -62.71 -12.22 -32.94
C ASN A 902 -62.05 -12.40 -31.57
N SER A 903 -61.05 -13.27 -31.42
CA SER A 903 -60.33 -13.40 -30.15
C SER A 903 -58.87 -13.80 -30.30
N HIS A 904 -58.20 -13.48 -31.41
CA HIS A 904 -56.75 -13.66 -31.52
C HIS A 904 -56.01 -12.38 -31.95
N SER A 905 -55.90 -11.45 -31.01
CA SER A 905 -54.84 -10.46 -30.99
C SER A 905 -54.48 -10.17 -29.55
N ALA A 906 -53.81 -11.12 -28.94
CA ALA A 906 -53.06 -10.89 -27.70
C ALA A 906 -51.62 -11.27 -27.99
N GLU A 907 -50.87 -10.32 -28.52
CA GLU A 907 -49.42 -10.29 -28.33
C GLU A 907 -49.13 -10.22 -26.83
N PRO A 908 -48.14 -10.91 -26.30
CA PRO A 908 -47.76 -10.80 -24.89
C PRO A 908 -47.21 -9.42 -24.66
N SER A 909 -48.02 -8.52 -24.11
CA SER A 909 -47.58 -7.23 -23.58
C SER A 909 -46.59 -7.47 -22.46
N GLU A 910 -45.44 -6.86 -22.58
CA GLU A 910 -44.56 -6.57 -21.46
C GLU A 910 -45.37 -5.91 -20.32
N GLN A 911 -45.57 -6.61 -19.23
CA GLN A 911 -46.07 -5.99 -18.01
C GLN A 911 -45.01 -5.04 -17.47
N THR A 912 -45.18 -3.79 -17.80
CA THR A 912 -44.66 -2.66 -17.01
C THR A 912 -45.59 -2.54 -15.80
N ASP A 913 -45.04 -2.78 -14.63
CA ASP A 913 -45.61 -2.44 -13.34
C ASP A 913 -45.59 -0.91 -13.18
N ASP A 914 -46.63 -0.29 -13.64
CA ASP A 914 -46.99 1.08 -13.33
C ASP A 914 -48.52 1.14 -13.32
N THR A 915 -49.13 0.91 -12.18
CA THR A 915 -50.46 1.43 -11.86
C THR A 915 -50.65 1.45 -10.34
N LEU A 916 -50.57 2.60 -9.78
CA LEU A 916 -51.49 3.05 -8.77
C LEU A 916 -51.84 4.47 -9.17
N GLY A 917 -52.89 4.55 -9.95
CA GLY A 917 -53.64 5.75 -10.20
C GLY A 917 -54.97 5.68 -9.47
N GLU A 918 -55.34 6.75 -8.95
CA GLU A 918 -56.65 7.41 -8.94
C GLU A 918 -57.82 6.69 -8.33
N ASN A 919 -58.32 7.28 -7.36
CA ASN A 919 -59.65 7.97 -7.14
C ASN A 919 -59.79 8.14 -5.64
N GLU A 920 -60.36 9.19 -5.05
CA GLU A 920 -61.39 10.13 -5.47
C GLU A 920 -61.30 11.43 -4.63
N ASN A 921 -61.76 12.50 -5.27
CA ASN A 921 -62.19 13.75 -4.74
C ASN A 921 -62.91 13.69 -3.37
N ILE A 922 -62.62 14.64 -2.49
CA ILE A 922 -63.63 15.48 -1.84
C ILE A 922 -62.99 16.84 -1.49
N LYS A 923 -63.77 17.83 -1.80
CA LYS A 923 -63.61 19.29 -1.80
C LYS A 923 -63.32 19.93 -0.45
N GLU A 924 -62.71 21.12 -0.59
CA GLU A 924 -63.01 22.42 0.06
C GLU A 924 -62.88 22.52 1.57
N ASN A 925 -62.09 23.40 2.05
CA ASN A 925 -62.26 24.85 2.27
C ASN A 925 -61.12 25.45 3.08
N ASP A 926 -60.57 26.49 2.47
CA ASP A 926 -60.51 27.88 2.99
C ASP A 926 -59.81 28.16 4.32
N ASN A 927 -58.90 29.06 4.15
CA ASN A 927 -58.66 30.28 4.92
C ASN A 927 -57.50 30.33 5.91
N THR A 928 -56.71 31.30 5.53
CA THR A 928 -56.02 32.34 6.30
C THR A 928 -54.57 32.10 6.69
N SER A 929 -53.74 32.73 5.90
CA SER A 929 -52.64 33.61 6.40
C SER A 929 -53.20 34.66 7.33
N PRO A 930 -52.49 35.41 8.14
CA PRO A 930 -51.15 35.95 7.91
C PRO A 930 -50.23 36.17 9.14
N ASP A 931 -49.08 36.72 8.81
CA ASP A 931 -48.30 37.73 9.54
C ASP A 931 -47.22 37.27 10.55
N LYS A 932 -46.00 37.63 10.16
CA LYS A 932 -45.04 38.65 10.67
C LYS A 932 -44.54 38.41 12.12
N GLU A 933 -43.31 38.56 12.33
CA GLU A 933 -42.31 39.58 12.50
C GLU A 933 -41.05 38.97 13.09
N GLU A 934 -39.90 39.26 12.51
CA GLU A 934 -38.89 40.22 12.99
C GLU A 934 -38.44 39.95 14.45
N GLU A 935 -37.19 39.77 14.73
CA GLU A 935 -36.05 40.66 14.77
C GLU A 935 -34.85 40.01 15.42
N LYS A 936 -33.70 40.22 14.81
CA LYS A 936 -32.45 40.81 15.34
C LYS A 936 -31.81 40.20 16.60
N THR A 937 -30.59 39.98 16.45
CA THR A 937 -29.29 40.61 16.62
C THR A 937 -28.42 39.99 17.72
N GLU A 938 -27.16 39.87 17.34
CA GLU A 938 -25.94 40.17 18.11
C GLU A 938 -25.57 39.25 19.29
N GLU A 939 -24.54 38.52 19.27
CA GLU A 939 -23.09 38.82 19.32
C GLU A 939 -22.25 37.67 18.76
#